data_0579940e5ce31dcf3525d7fd6d0c951c
#
_entry.id   0579940e5ce31dcf3525d7fd6d0c951c
#
_cell.length_a   1.000
_cell.length_b   1.000
_cell.length_c   1.000
_cell.angle_alpha   90.00
_cell.angle_beta   90.00
_cell.angle_gamma   90.00
#
_symmetry.space_group_name_H-M   'P 1'
#
loop_
_entity.id
_entity.type
_entity.pdbx_description
1 polymer ?
#
loop_
_entity_poly.entity_id
_entity_poly.type
_entity_poly.pdbx_seq_one_letter_code
_entity_poly.pdbx_strand_id
1 'polypeptide(L)'
;VRDVPATTVVIPRAEIERSPTLTQDALVRTLPSAATFRRTPSLVSDPTAQGLNLRGLAPSGVARSLVLLDGIPVNDPFGGWVFWRSLPRLGLDRIEVVPSGGSALYGSAALGGVVQLVSRPIPGPSLEADVVYGNLDTGLFAARGTDNWGRVRAALETELLTSDGYPLVAASQRGPIDTATPSNHAVINGRMEADVSEALFLSARAGLFRENQNGGTRATTARVELAHFGAGARLRTETRGTFTLDLFGRLQRFEQQRVRVTPNRSSESRAALQDVPADDQGASMVWWAPTWTAGGPHVFTAGLDVRRVAGTSKERLFPPEPTPTSPLLRAAGGTQRSGGLFLQDLYTVSPALELSAALRLDLWRNTRGEQRVERASSDVETLTFKDRTEQQLSPSLGLRLRPLDWLTLRASGYRAFRAPTLNELYRPFQVGTVLTAANAALRAERLWGAEAGLEAEASRGLTPRVTGFWNVLDDPITNVTLAEPLPDGATRQRQNLGRALVRGVETSLDWRLSRQWTALLAYTFVDPTVTRAPGQPELVGKQLAQDPRHRGTAIVTFDEPSLVTATVQLRVTGPQYEDDLNERGMGGYAVVDVSASRRLFWKVDLFAAVENLFDREYLAGRAGVDTLGPPLTARVGLRLRGAP
;
A
#
# COMPACT_ATOMS: atom_id res chain seq x y z
N VAL A 1 -13.85 11.73 7.89
CA VAL A 1 -12.76 11.02 8.58
C VAL A 1 -12.17 11.84 9.73
N ARG A 2 -12.25 13.18 9.70
CA ARG A 2 -11.74 14.05 10.81
C ARG A 2 -12.45 13.84 12.16
N ASP A 3 -13.62 13.25 12.17
CA ASP A 3 -14.48 13.09 13.36
C ASP A 3 -14.42 11.71 14.01
N VAL A 4 -13.48 10.86 13.61
CA VAL A 4 -13.23 9.57 14.29
C VAL A 4 -12.16 9.74 15.38
N PRO A 5 -12.25 8.98 16.50
CA PRO A 5 -11.25 9.02 17.57
C PRO A 5 -9.85 8.55 17.18
N ALA A 6 -9.68 7.83 16.06
CA ALA A 6 -8.39 7.37 15.57
C ALA A 6 -7.57 8.51 14.93
N THR A 7 -6.24 8.42 15.04
CA THR A 7 -5.32 9.31 14.32
C THR A 7 -5.53 9.16 12.82
N THR A 8 -5.76 10.28 12.12
CA THR A 8 -5.97 10.30 10.67
C THR A 8 -5.10 11.37 10.05
N VAL A 9 -4.37 11.01 8.98
CA VAL A 9 -3.60 11.94 8.15
C VAL A 9 -4.25 12.05 6.79
N VAL A 10 -4.42 13.26 6.29
CA VAL A 10 -5.02 13.54 4.98
C VAL A 10 -4.00 14.26 4.12
N ILE A 11 -3.67 13.72 2.96
CA ILE A 11 -2.91 14.37 1.90
C ILE A 11 -3.93 14.93 0.89
N PRO A 12 -4.22 16.23 0.91
CA PRO A 12 -5.24 16.83 0.05
C PRO A 12 -4.73 17.01 -1.40
N ARG A 13 -5.64 17.26 -2.33
CA ARG A 13 -5.34 17.48 -3.75
C ARG A 13 -4.20 18.47 -4.00
N ALA A 14 -4.21 19.59 -3.28
CA ALA A 14 -3.17 20.61 -3.42
C ALA A 14 -1.76 20.07 -3.11
N GLU A 15 -1.61 19.22 -2.10
CA GLU A 15 -0.34 18.57 -1.77
C GLU A 15 0.03 17.50 -2.81
N ILE A 16 -0.95 16.71 -3.29
CA ILE A 16 -0.74 15.76 -4.37
C ILE A 16 -0.16 16.47 -5.61
N GLU A 17 -0.72 17.61 -6.01
CA GLU A 17 -0.28 18.38 -7.19
C GLU A 17 1.10 19.01 -7.04
N ARG A 18 1.42 19.49 -5.83
CA ARG A 18 2.68 20.19 -5.50
C ARG A 18 3.82 19.24 -5.18
N SER A 19 3.52 17.98 -4.85
CA SER A 19 4.54 17.01 -4.47
C SER A 19 5.56 16.80 -5.59
N PRO A 20 6.87 16.84 -5.27
CA PRO A 20 7.91 16.53 -6.23
C PRO A 20 7.95 15.06 -6.65
N THR A 21 7.27 14.15 -5.94
CA THR A 21 7.28 12.71 -6.24
C THR A 21 6.49 12.37 -7.51
N LEU A 22 6.94 11.37 -8.27
CA LEU A 22 6.27 10.94 -9.50
C LEU A 22 5.16 9.91 -9.23
N THR A 23 5.35 8.99 -8.29
CA THR A 23 4.47 7.84 -8.05
C THR A 23 3.69 7.96 -6.74
N GLN A 24 2.54 7.30 -6.64
CA GLN A 24 1.65 7.36 -5.48
C GLN A 24 2.25 6.68 -4.23
N ASP A 25 3.01 5.60 -4.40
CA ASP A 25 3.75 4.98 -3.30
C ASP A 25 4.82 5.92 -2.72
N ALA A 26 5.52 6.68 -3.58
CA ALA A 26 6.48 7.67 -3.13
C ALA A 26 5.78 8.82 -2.38
N LEU A 27 4.59 9.23 -2.83
CA LEU A 27 3.77 10.22 -2.13
C LEU A 27 3.32 9.72 -0.75
N VAL A 28 2.82 8.49 -0.63
CA VAL A 28 2.43 7.90 0.67
C VAL A 28 3.65 7.77 1.60
N ARG A 29 4.84 7.46 1.07
CA ARG A 29 6.10 7.39 1.83
C ARG A 29 6.63 8.74 2.32
N THR A 30 6.02 9.86 1.95
CA THR A 30 6.31 11.15 2.60
C THR A 30 5.81 11.19 4.04
N LEU A 31 4.86 10.30 4.40
CA LEU A 31 4.43 10.10 5.77
C LEU A 31 5.47 9.26 6.52
N PRO A 32 6.08 9.74 7.62
CA PRO A 32 7.09 8.99 8.35
C PRO A 32 6.59 7.67 8.95
N SER A 33 5.29 7.52 9.16
CA SER A 33 4.66 6.28 9.60
C SER A 33 4.57 5.21 8.51
N ALA A 34 4.67 5.58 7.22
CA ALA A 34 4.47 4.69 6.08
C ALA A 34 5.79 4.14 5.52
N ALA A 35 5.83 2.83 5.24
CA ALA A 35 6.97 2.16 4.62
C ALA A 35 6.50 1.11 3.61
N THR A 36 7.23 0.98 2.50
CA THR A 36 7.10 -0.15 1.58
C THR A 36 8.20 -1.18 1.84
N PHE A 37 7.96 -2.44 1.54
CA PHE A 37 8.94 -3.51 1.70
C PHE A 37 10.23 -3.23 0.90
N ARG A 38 10.11 -2.87 -0.38
CA ARG A 38 11.22 -2.29 -1.15
C ARG A 38 11.13 -0.76 -1.09
N ARG A 39 12.25 -0.13 -0.77
CA ARG A 39 12.32 1.33 -0.56
C ARG A 39 12.59 2.13 -1.83
N THR A 40 12.83 1.43 -2.93
CA THR A 40 12.82 2.02 -4.27
C THR A 40 11.38 2.34 -4.67
N PRO A 41 11.14 3.36 -5.50
CA PRO A 41 9.79 3.67 -5.99
C PRO A 41 9.23 2.54 -6.87
N SER A 42 7.91 2.47 -6.99
CA SER A 42 7.21 1.48 -7.83
C SER A 42 7.66 1.49 -9.28
N LEU A 43 8.29 2.57 -9.74
CA LEU A 43 8.88 2.69 -11.07
C LEU A 43 9.94 1.62 -11.37
N VAL A 44 10.71 1.19 -10.36
CA VAL A 44 11.85 0.26 -10.49
C VAL A 44 11.78 -0.93 -9.52
N SER A 45 10.87 -0.91 -8.54
CA SER A 45 10.66 -2.01 -7.61
C SER A 45 9.96 -3.18 -8.28
N ASP A 46 10.40 -4.41 -7.99
CA ASP A 46 9.65 -5.62 -8.35
C ASP A 46 8.17 -5.47 -7.94
N PRO A 47 7.21 -5.71 -8.85
CA PRO A 47 5.79 -5.53 -8.57
C PRO A 47 5.30 -6.33 -7.34
N THR A 48 5.87 -7.50 -7.06
CA THR A 48 5.50 -8.35 -5.91
C THR A 48 6.12 -7.91 -4.59
N ALA A 49 6.92 -6.84 -4.59
CA ALA A 49 7.62 -6.32 -3.42
C ALA A 49 7.09 -4.94 -2.96
N GLN A 50 5.89 -4.55 -3.37
CA GLN A 50 5.31 -3.22 -3.13
C GLN A 50 4.24 -3.21 -2.04
N GLY A 51 4.35 -4.11 -1.05
CA GLY A 51 3.48 -4.11 0.13
C GLY A 51 3.70 -2.88 0.99
N LEU A 52 2.61 -2.26 1.46
CA LEU A 52 2.61 -1.11 2.36
C LEU A 52 2.41 -1.54 3.80
N ASN A 53 3.19 -0.95 4.70
CA ASN A 53 3.09 -1.13 6.13
C ASN A 53 3.12 0.23 6.84
N LEU A 54 2.40 0.34 7.94
CA LEU A 54 2.33 1.54 8.77
C LEU A 54 2.91 1.24 10.14
N ARG A 55 3.50 2.26 10.79
CA ARG A 55 4.03 2.20 12.17
C ARG A 55 4.98 1.04 12.45
N GLY A 56 5.79 0.65 11.47
CA GLY A 56 6.81 -0.36 11.72
C GLY A 56 6.29 -1.78 11.99
N LEU A 57 5.14 -2.13 11.45
CA LEU A 57 4.56 -3.47 11.60
C LEU A 57 5.18 -4.47 10.61
N ALA A 58 6.50 -4.66 10.67
CA ALA A 58 7.31 -5.62 9.95
C ALA A 58 7.05 -5.65 8.44
N PRO A 59 7.89 -4.98 7.65
CA PRO A 59 7.75 -4.99 6.21
C PRO A 59 7.92 -6.41 5.66
N SER A 60 7.02 -6.76 4.76
CA SER A 60 7.07 -7.98 3.98
C SER A 60 6.57 -7.64 2.58
N GLY A 61 6.82 -8.48 1.60
CA GLY A 61 6.23 -8.30 0.26
C GLY A 61 4.70 -8.20 0.30
N VAL A 62 4.09 -8.81 1.30
CA VAL A 62 2.65 -8.73 1.59
C VAL A 62 2.36 -7.46 2.42
N ALA A 63 1.37 -6.67 2.01
CA ALA A 63 0.92 -5.52 2.80
C ALA A 63 0.25 -5.96 4.10
N ARG A 64 0.56 -5.30 5.20
CA ARG A 64 -0.20 -5.36 6.45
C ARG A 64 -1.17 -4.20 6.61
N SER A 65 -1.23 -3.33 5.62
CA SER A 65 -2.19 -2.23 5.53
C SER A 65 -3.10 -2.43 4.33
N LEU A 66 -4.37 -2.17 4.52
CA LEU A 66 -5.37 -2.21 3.47
C LEU A 66 -5.32 -0.92 2.65
N VAL A 67 -5.21 -1.04 1.34
CA VAL A 67 -5.29 0.10 0.43
C VAL A 67 -6.60 0.02 -0.33
N LEU A 68 -7.34 1.11 -0.32
CA LEU A 68 -8.67 1.22 -0.92
C LEU A 68 -8.70 2.34 -1.96
N LEU A 69 -9.46 2.17 -3.03
CA LEU A 69 -9.91 3.23 -3.92
C LEU A 69 -11.43 3.36 -3.82
N ASP A 70 -11.91 4.45 -3.24
CA ASP A 70 -13.34 4.70 -2.94
C ASP A 70 -14.03 3.52 -2.23
N GLY A 71 -13.36 2.93 -1.23
CA GLY A 71 -13.86 1.80 -0.45
C GLY A 71 -13.60 0.41 -1.03
N ILE A 72 -13.12 0.31 -2.29
CA ILE A 72 -12.83 -0.97 -2.95
C ILE A 72 -11.35 -1.35 -2.73
N PRO A 73 -11.04 -2.58 -2.24
CA PRO A 73 -9.67 -3.04 -2.04
C PRO A 73 -8.85 -3.07 -3.34
N VAL A 74 -7.63 -2.51 -3.32
CA VAL A 74 -6.69 -2.52 -4.45
C VAL A 74 -5.45 -3.39 -4.21
N ASN A 75 -5.33 -4.00 -3.03
CA ASN A 75 -4.30 -5.00 -2.76
C ASN A 75 -4.45 -6.20 -3.70
N ASP A 76 -3.32 -6.73 -4.16
CA ASP A 76 -3.27 -7.94 -5.01
C ASP A 76 -4.02 -9.11 -4.37
N PRO A 77 -4.92 -9.79 -5.08
CA PRO A 77 -5.74 -10.85 -4.49
C PRO A 77 -4.95 -12.10 -4.12
N PHE A 78 -3.88 -12.44 -4.86
CA PHE A 78 -3.09 -13.64 -4.63
C PHE A 78 -2.00 -13.43 -3.58
N GLY A 79 -1.32 -12.28 -3.61
CA GLY A 79 -0.12 -12.02 -2.82
C GLY A 79 -0.20 -10.85 -1.85
N GLY A 80 -1.19 -9.96 -1.96
CA GLY A 80 -1.44 -8.87 -1.00
C GLY A 80 -0.60 -7.61 -1.18
N TRP A 81 0.25 -7.48 -2.21
CA TRP A 81 0.96 -6.24 -2.54
C TRP A 81 0.04 -5.22 -3.24
N VAL A 82 0.55 -4.08 -3.66
CA VAL A 82 -0.24 -3.04 -4.34
C VAL A 82 0.43 -2.65 -5.65
N PHE A 83 -0.29 -2.69 -6.76
CA PHE A 83 0.17 -2.15 -8.04
C PHE A 83 -0.10 -0.64 -8.10
N TRP A 84 0.77 0.15 -7.47
CA TRP A 84 0.58 1.59 -7.27
C TRP A 84 0.39 2.36 -8.57
N ARG A 85 1.02 1.92 -9.64
CA ARG A 85 0.93 2.57 -10.96
C ARG A 85 -0.42 2.34 -11.66
N SER A 86 -1.28 1.46 -11.15
CA SER A 86 -2.67 1.31 -11.63
C SER A 86 -3.61 2.42 -11.14
N LEU A 87 -3.11 3.35 -10.33
CA LEU A 87 -3.87 4.40 -9.66
C LEU A 87 -3.45 5.78 -10.19
N PRO A 88 -4.09 6.33 -11.25
CA PRO A 88 -3.69 7.59 -11.88
C PRO A 88 -3.77 8.77 -10.91
N ARG A 89 -2.74 9.61 -10.92
CA ARG A 89 -2.63 10.76 -10.00
C ARG A 89 -3.67 11.84 -10.27
N LEU A 90 -4.01 12.11 -11.54
CA LEU A 90 -4.99 13.13 -11.92
C LEU A 90 -6.39 12.84 -11.38
N GLY A 91 -6.73 11.56 -11.21
CA GLY A 91 -8.02 11.12 -10.70
C GLY A 91 -8.20 11.24 -9.19
N LEU A 92 -7.15 11.51 -8.41
CA LEU A 92 -7.21 11.53 -6.95
C LEU A 92 -7.56 12.92 -6.40
N ASP A 93 -8.54 12.97 -5.51
CA ASP A 93 -8.89 14.16 -4.71
C ASP A 93 -8.02 14.26 -3.47
N ARG A 94 -7.86 13.15 -2.74
CA ARG A 94 -7.06 13.08 -1.53
C ARG A 94 -6.69 11.65 -1.19
N ILE A 95 -5.71 11.50 -0.32
CA ILE A 95 -5.33 10.24 0.30
C ILE A 95 -5.54 10.38 1.80
N GLU A 96 -6.30 9.47 2.39
CA GLU A 96 -6.55 9.41 3.83
C GLU A 96 -5.82 8.21 4.41
N VAL A 97 -5.05 8.40 5.47
CA VAL A 97 -4.26 7.35 6.12
C VAL A 97 -4.64 7.25 7.58
N VAL A 98 -5.07 6.07 7.99
CA VAL A 98 -5.35 5.71 9.38
C VAL A 98 -4.31 4.68 9.82
N PRO A 99 -3.24 5.08 10.54
CA PRO A 99 -2.13 4.19 10.89
C PRO A 99 -2.40 3.34 12.13
N SER A 100 -3.64 3.01 12.42
CA SER A 100 -4.08 2.15 13.51
C SER A 100 -4.87 0.97 12.97
N GLY A 101 -4.96 -0.14 13.74
CA GLY A 101 -5.69 -1.32 13.31
C GLY A 101 -7.13 -1.03 12.90
N GLY A 102 -7.46 -1.24 11.63
CA GLY A 102 -8.75 -0.92 11.01
C GLY A 102 -9.72 -2.09 10.89
N SER A 103 -9.38 -3.27 11.45
CA SER A 103 -10.17 -4.49 11.22
C SER A 103 -11.59 -4.43 11.76
N ALA A 104 -11.89 -3.58 12.75
CA ALA A 104 -13.24 -3.41 13.28
C ALA A 104 -14.26 -2.87 12.26
N LEU A 105 -13.80 -2.26 11.16
CA LEU A 105 -14.63 -1.77 10.07
C LEU A 105 -14.34 -2.48 8.74
N TYR A 106 -13.05 -2.77 8.47
CA TYR A 106 -12.58 -3.21 7.16
C TYR A 106 -12.14 -4.69 7.11
N GLY A 107 -12.14 -5.40 8.26
CA GLY A 107 -11.80 -6.81 8.34
C GLY A 107 -10.32 -7.09 8.08
N SER A 108 -10.05 -8.21 7.41
CA SER A 108 -8.70 -8.67 7.08
C SER A 108 -7.93 -7.67 6.23
N ALA A 109 -6.60 -7.73 6.31
CA ALA A 109 -5.61 -6.85 5.69
C ALA A 109 -5.51 -5.43 6.29
N ALA A 110 -6.47 -4.97 7.10
CA ALA A 110 -6.38 -3.72 7.84
C ALA A 110 -5.66 -3.88 9.20
N LEU A 111 -4.71 -4.82 9.29
CA LEU A 111 -3.96 -5.13 10.51
C LEU A 111 -3.21 -3.89 11.02
N GLY A 112 -2.40 -3.27 10.18
CA GLY A 112 -1.56 -2.11 10.48
C GLY A 112 -2.17 -0.78 10.10
N GLY A 113 -3.38 -0.78 9.55
CA GLY A 113 -4.07 0.45 9.17
C GLY A 113 -4.71 0.42 7.78
N VAL A 114 -5.24 1.55 7.39
CA VAL A 114 -5.96 1.74 6.13
C VAL A 114 -5.43 2.97 5.40
N VAL A 115 -5.24 2.84 4.09
CA VAL A 115 -4.98 3.95 3.16
C VAL A 115 -6.14 4.02 2.18
N GLN A 116 -6.93 5.07 2.27
CA GLN A 116 -8.06 5.33 1.41
C GLN A 116 -7.69 6.39 0.36
N LEU A 117 -7.64 5.99 -0.90
CA LEU A 117 -7.57 6.91 -2.03
C LEU A 117 -8.99 7.30 -2.42
N VAL A 118 -9.23 8.58 -2.53
CA VAL A 118 -10.55 9.12 -2.86
C VAL A 118 -10.49 9.76 -4.23
N SER A 119 -11.39 9.33 -5.11
CA SER A 119 -11.50 9.88 -6.46
C SER A 119 -12.07 11.29 -6.44
N ARG A 120 -11.65 12.12 -7.41
CA ARG A 120 -12.14 13.49 -7.58
C ARG A 120 -13.61 13.50 -7.97
N PRO A 121 -14.37 14.48 -7.48
CA PRO A 121 -15.73 14.75 -7.96
C PRO A 121 -15.77 14.99 -9.48
N ILE A 122 -16.95 14.80 -10.04
CA ILE A 122 -17.23 15.10 -11.47
C ILE A 122 -18.10 16.37 -11.51
N PRO A 123 -17.48 17.57 -11.62
CA PRO A 123 -18.22 18.83 -11.47
C PRO A 123 -19.00 19.23 -12.72
N GLY A 124 -18.60 18.74 -13.90
CA GLY A 124 -19.15 19.11 -15.20
C GLY A 124 -18.09 19.01 -16.29
N PRO A 125 -18.32 19.60 -17.47
CA PRO A 125 -17.38 19.53 -18.58
C PRO A 125 -16.01 20.10 -18.23
N SER A 126 -14.97 19.28 -18.25
CA SER A 126 -13.59 19.72 -18.10
C SER A 126 -12.61 18.77 -18.78
N LEU A 127 -11.47 19.31 -19.18
CA LEU A 127 -10.33 18.55 -19.70
C LEU A 127 -9.06 19.02 -19.01
N GLU A 128 -8.36 18.11 -18.38
CA GLU A 128 -7.05 18.32 -17.76
C GLU A 128 -6.04 17.38 -18.40
N ALA A 129 -4.79 17.83 -18.56
CA ALA A 129 -3.73 17.00 -19.08
C ALA A 129 -2.37 17.42 -18.51
N ASP A 130 -1.52 16.45 -18.22
CA ASP A 130 -0.11 16.64 -17.88
C ASP A 130 0.75 15.98 -18.96
N VAL A 131 1.74 16.70 -19.48
CA VAL A 131 2.79 16.18 -20.35
C VAL A 131 4.11 16.46 -19.68
N VAL A 132 4.88 15.42 -19.39
CA VAL A 132 6.12 15.51 -18.60
C VAL A 132 7.25 14.81 -19.34
N TYR A 133 8.42 15.42 -19.32
CA TYR A 133 9.67 14.81 -19.76
C TYR A 133 10.75 15.02 -18.70
N GLY A 134 11.64 14.06 -18.53
CA GLY A 134 12.70 14.11 -17.54
C GLY A 134 13.92 13.28 -17.94
N ASN A 135 14.95 13.35 -17.08
CA ASN A 135 16.11 12.48 -17.23
C ASN A 135 15.71 10.99 -17.06
N LEU A 136 16.64 10.07 -17.30
CA LEU A 136 16.39 8.63 -17.38
C LEU A 136 15.31 8.31 -18.45
N ASP A 137 15.26 9.12 -19.50
CA ASP A 137 14.29 9.05 -20.60
C ASP A 137 12.84 8.89 -20.11
N THR A 138 12.51 9.63 -19.03
CA THR A 138 11.20 9.55 -18.38
C THR A 138 10.20 10.41 -19.13
N GLY A 139 9.20 9.79 -19.73
CA GLY A 139 8.05 10.43 -20.36
C GLY A 139 6.74 10.07 -19.66
N LEU A 140 5.89 11.06 -19.37
CA LEU A 140 4.55 10.82 -18.82
C LEU A 140 3.54 11.68 -19.57
N PHE A 141 2.45 11.04 -19.96
CA PHE A 141 1.22 11.69 -20.40
C PHE A 141 0.08 11.23 -19.49
N ALA A 142 -0.62 12.17 -18.90
CA ALA A 142 -1.84 11.89 -18.14
C ALA A 142 -2.95 12.84 -18.59
N ALA A 143 -4.18 12.33 -18.68
CA ALA A 143 -5.33 13.14 -19.03
C ALA A 143 -6.56 12.72 -18.24
N ARG A 144 -7.42 13.68 -17.93
CA ARG A 144 -8.72 13.49 -17.31
C ARG A 144 -9.76 14.36 -18.00
N GLY A 145 -10.75 13.72 -18.62
CA GLY A 145 -11.94 14.35 -19.18
C GLY A 145 -13.15 14.09 -18.29
N THR A 146 -13.98 15.10 -18.08
CA THR A 146 -15.27 14.96 -17.40
C THR A 146 -16.37 15.65 -18.16
N ASP A 147 -17.57 15.13 -18.03
CA ASP A 147 -18.77 15.74 -18.58
C ASP A 147 -20.02 15.42 -17.73
N ASN A 148 -21.09 16.16 -17.97
CA ASN A 148 -22.39 15.90 -17.37
C ASN A 148 -23.52 16.05 -18.39
N TRP A 149 -24.52 15.18 -18.29
CA TRP A 149 -25.73 15.16 -19.14
C TRP A 149 -26.95 15.08 -18.21
N GLY A 150 -27.39 16.23 -17.73
CA GLY A 150 -28.48 16.32 -16.76
C GLY A 150 -28.12 15.64 -15.45
N ARG A 151 -28.71 14.46 -15.17
CA ARG A 151 -28.47 13.70 -13.93
C ARG A 151 -27.33 12.71 -14.02
N VAL A 152 -26.72 12.54 -15.19
CA VAL A 152 -25.59 11.62 -15.42
C VAL A 152 -24.31 12.39 -15.55
N ARG A 153 -23.28 11.93 -14.86
CA ARG A 153 -21.92 12.48 -14.91
C ARG A 153 -20.95 11.38 -15.26
N ALA A 154 -19.92 11.70 -16.05
CA ALA A 154 -18.88 10.76 -16.41
C ALA A 154 -17.49 11.39 -16.29
N ALA A 155 -16.52 10.55 -15.94
CA ALA A 155 -15.09 10.86 -15.99
C ALA A 155 -14.35 9.75 -16.71
N LEU A 156 -13.38 10.14 -17.53
CA LEU A 156 -12.41 9.25 -18.16
C LEU A 156 -11.01 9.73 -17.80
N GLU A 157 -10.18 8.82 -17.35
CA GLU A 157 -8.82 9.09 -16.89
C GLU A 157 -7.85 8.15 -17.60
N THR A 158 -6.71 8.67 -18.03
CA THR A 158 -5.64 7.86 -18.62
C THR A 158 -4.28 8.35 -18.15
N GLU A 159 -3.34 7.42 -18.03
CA GLU A 159 -1.94 7.73 -17.76
C GLU A 159 -1.06 6.75 -18.54
N LEU A 160 -0.09 7.30 -19.26
CA LEU A 160 0.95 6.58 -19.98
C LEU A 160 2.29 7.04 -19.42
N LEU A 161 3.14 6.10 -19.02
CA LEU A 161 4.48 6.41 -18.53
C LEU A 161 5.50 5.47 -19.14
N THR A 162 6.66 6.01 -19.46
CA THR A 162 7.87 5.27 -19.82
C THR A 162 9.07 5.85 -19.07
N SER A 163 10.04 5.02 -18.71
CA SER A 163 11.31 5.45 -18.12
C SER A 163 12.35 4.35 -18.34
N ASP A 164 13.59 4.73 -18.57
CA ASP A 164 14.72 3.81 -18.60
C ASP A 164 15.13 3.35 -17.21
N GLY A 165 14.66 4.03 -16.15
CA GLY A 165 15.06 3.75 -14.79
C GLY A 165 16.56 3.92 -14.57
N TYR A 166 17.10 3.25 -13.57
CA TYR A 166 18.53 3.30 -13.23
C TYR A 166 19.03 1.93 -12.78
N PRO A 167 20.36 1.67 -12.82
CA PRO A 167 20.94 0.42 -12.32
C PRO A 167 20.76 0.31 -10.81
N LEU A 168 20.05 -0.73 -10.35
CA LEU A 168 19.77 -0.93 -8.92
C LEU A 168 20.99 -1.40 -8.14
N VAL A 169 21.88 -2.18 -8.74
CA VAL A 169 23.06 -2.75 -8.07
C VAL A 169 24.12 -1.66 -7.87
N ALA A 170 24.69 -1.59 -6.67
CA ALA A 170 25.78 -0.66 -6.35
C ALA A 170 26.97 -0.83 -7.29
N ALA A 171 27.62 0.26 -7.71
CA ALA A 171 28.67 0.25 -8.71
C ALA A 171 29.82 -0.72 -8.38
N SER A 172 30.16 -0.86 -7.10
CA SER A 172 31.21 -1.76 -6.60
C SER A 172 30.88 -3.26 -6.75
N GLN A 173 29.60 -3.60 -6.93
CA GLN A 173 29.12 -5.00 -7.08
C GLN A 173 28.54 -5.28 -8.47
N ARG A 174 28.50 -4.27 -9.35
CA ARG A 174 27.91 -4.36 -10.68
C ARG A 174 28.81 -5.13 -11.64
N GLY A 175 28.22 -6.01 -12.42
CA GLY A 175 28.88 -6.77 -13.49
C GLY A 175 28.30 -6.46 -14.87
N PRO A 176 28.81 -7.12 -15.92
CA PRO A 176 28.42 -6.87 -17.31
C PRO A 176 26.93 -7.13 -17.64
N ILE A 177 26.25 -7.93 -16.82
CA ILE A 177 24.80 -8.23 -17.03
C ILE A 177 23.89 -7.18 -16.44
N ASP A 178 24.40 -6.35 -15.53
CA ASP A 178 23.57 -5.34 -14.85
C ASP A 178 23.22 -4.20 -15.79
N THR A 179 21.94 -3.90 -15.89
CA THR A 179 21.39 -2.83 -16.71
C THR A 179 20.55 -1.89 -15.85
N ALA A 180 20.15 -0.78 -16.44
CA ALA A 180 19.06 0.02 -15.90
C ALA A 180 17.77 -0.83 -15.82
N THR A 181 16.77 -0.31 -15.14
CA THR A 181 15.47 -0.94 -14.90
C THR A 181 14.35 -0.26 -15.70
N PRO A 182 14.34 -0.37 -17.04
CA PRO A 182 13.31 0.27 -17.83
C PRO A 182 11.93 -0.26 -17.50
N SER A 183 10.97 0.63 -17.50
CA SER A 183 9.57 0.30 -17.24
C SER A 183 8.62 1.18 -18.02
N ASN A 184 7.46 0.63 -18.37
CA ASN A 184 6.37 1.40 -18.95
C ASN A 184 5.03 0.89 -18.40
N HIS A 185 4.05 1.79 -18.35
CA HIS A 185 2.69 1.41 -18.05
C HIS A 185 1.67 2.23 -18.84
N ALA A 186 0.50 1.65 -18.97
CA ALA A 186 -0.70 2.30 -19.45
C ALA A 186 -1.88 1.98 -18.55
N VAL A 187 -2.64 2.99 -18.17
CA VAL A 187 -3.88 2.84 -17.42
C VAL A 187 -4.98 3.69 -18.03
N ILE A 188 -6.18 3.15 -18.06
CA ILE A 188 -7.40 3.86 -18.44
C ILE A 188 -8.49 3.49 -17.45
N ASN A 189 -9.14 4.50 -16.86
CA ASN A 189 -10.23 4.34 -15.90
C ASN A 189 -11.43 5.18 -16.32
N GLY A 190 -12.59 4.56 -16.35
CA GLY A 190 -13.87 5.23 -16.56
C GLY A 190 -14.73 5.17 -15.30
N ARG A 191 -15.45 6.26 -15.01
CA ARG A 191 -16.44 6.35 -13.93
C ARG A 191 -17.67 7.08 -14.42
N MET A 192 -18.84 6.53 -14.08
CA MET A 192 -20.15 7.14 -14.31
C MET A 192 -20.91 7.25 -13.00
N GLU A 193 -21.66 8.32 -12.84
CA GLU A 193 -22.51 8.61 -11.70
C GLU A 193 -23.87 9.12 -12.18
N ALA A 194 -24.93 8.70 -11.51
CA ALA A 194 -26.29 9.13 -11.86
C ALA A 194 -27.12 9.43 -10.61
N ASP A 195 -27.67 10.62 -10.52
CA ASP A 195 -28.71 10.97 -9.54
C ASP A 195 -30.08 10.58 -10.13
N VAL A 196 -30.49 9.31 -9.95
CA VAL A 196 -31.74 8.77 -10.49
C VAL A 196 -32.95 9.50 -9.90
N SER A 197 -32.88 9.79 -8.58
CA SER A 197 -33.82 10.62 -7.85
C SER A 197 -33.08 11.35 -6.73
N GLU A 198 -33.77 12.17 -5.96
CA GLU A 198 -33.19 12.80 -4.73
C GLU A 198 -32.75 11.75 -3.70
N ALA A 199 -33.41 10.60 -3.70
CA ALA A 199 -33.12 9.50 -2.78
C ALA A 199 -32.10 8.50 -3.33
N LEU A 200 -32.00 8.30 -4.65
CA LEU A 200 -31.23 7.22 -5.26
C LEU A 200 -30.09 7.75 -6.14
N PHE A 201 -28.89 7.46 -5.74
CA PHE A 201 -27.65 7.67 -6.48
C PHE A 201 -27.07 6.32 -6.94
N LEU A 202 -26.64 6.23 -8.18
CA LEU A 202 -25.96 5.08 -8.75
C LEU A 202 -24.56 5.47 -9.23
N SER A 203 -23.62 4.54 -9.17
CA SER A 203 -22.29 4.70 -9.72
C SER A 203 -21.82 3.43 -10.41
N ALA A 204 -20.98 3.57 -11.42
CA ALA A 204 -20.27 2.49 -12.09
C ALA A 204 -18.85 2.92 -12.40
N ARG A 205 -17.91 1.98 -12.37
CA ARG A 205 -16.52 2.17 -12.75
C ARG A 205 -15.96 0.96 -13.48
N ALA A 206 -15.03 1.19 -14.37
CA ALA A 206 -14.24 0.15 -15.01
C ALA A 206 -12.87 0.69 -15.37
N GLY A 207 -11.87 -0.16 -15.41
CA GLY A 207 -10.54 0.25 -15.81
C GLY A 207 -9.67 -0.91 -16.26
N LEU A 208 -8.65 -0.56 -17.04
CA LEU A 208 -7.63 -1.45 -17.54
C LEU A 208 -6.25 -0.89 -17.19
N PHE A 209 -5.35 -1.77 -16.80
CA PHE A 209 -3.96 -1.44 -16.52
C PHE A 209 -3.04 -2.49 -17.11
N ARG A 210 -1.95 -2.03 -17.69
CA ARG A 210 -0.85 -2.88 -18.15
C ARG A 210 0.48 -2.23 -17.79
N GLU A 211 1.40 -3.05 -17.29
CA GLU A 211 2.75 -2.65 -16.92
C GLU A 211 3.75 -3.67 -17.45
N ASN A 212 4.88 -3.19 -17.97
CA ASN A 212 6.05 -4.01 -18.25
C ASN A 212 7.24 -3.39 -17.52
N GLN A 213 8.06 -4.22 -16.90
CA GLN A 213 9.21 -3.79 -16.12
C GLN A 213 10.38 -4.74 -16.30
N ASN A 214 11.60 -4.20 -16.35
CA ASN A 214 12.84 -4.95 -16.26
C ASN A 214 13.38 -4.88 -14.81
N GLY A 215 13.92 -5.99 -14.32
CA GLY A 215 14.42 -6.12 -12.94
C GLY A 215 15.92 -5.87 -12.78
N GLY A 216 16.57 -5.15 -13.70
CA GLY A 216 17.98 -4.76 -13.62
C GLY A 216 18.98 -5.71 -14.25
N THR A 217 18.51 -6.77 -14.94
CA THR A 217 19.31 -7.56 -15.89
C THR A 217 18.51 -7.78 -17.17
N ARG A 218 19.18 -8.08 -18.29
CA ARG A 218 18.50 -8.17 -19.60
C ARG A 218 17.34 -9.17 -19.62
N ALA A 219 17.46 -10.27 -18.90
CA ALA A 219 16.47 -11.34 -18.91
C ALA A 219 15.53 -11.33 -17.68
N THR A 220 15.70 -10.45 -16.71
CA THR A 220 14.76 -10.32 -15.59
C THR A 220 13.64 -9.39 -16.00
N THR A 221 12.43 -9.91 -16.20
CA THR A 221 11.27 -9.12 -16.64
C THR A 221 10.03 -9.44 -15.81
N ALA A 222 9.15 -8.45 -15.66
CA ALA A 222 7.83 -8.61 -15.08
C ALA A 222 6.77 -7.89 -15.91
N ARG A 223 5.56 -8.44 -15.95
CA ARG A 223 4.40 -7.87 -16.62
C ARG A 223 3.18 -8.04 -15.75
N VAL A 224 2.37 -7.00 -15.67
CA VAL A 224 1.08 -7.00 -15.00
C VAL A 224 0.00 -6.60 -15.99
N GLU A 225 -1.08 -7.34 -16.01
CA GLU A 225 -2.33 -6.97 -16.68
C GLU A 225 -3.45 -7.05 -15.66
N LEU A 226 -4.28 -6.01 -15.62
CA LEU A 226 -5.36 -5.89 -14.65
C LEU A 226 -6.57 -5.25 -15.31
N ALA A 227 -7.74 -5.87 -15.12
CA ALA A 227 -9.03 -5.27 -15.42
C ALA A 227 -9.85 -5.22 -14.13
N HIS A 228 -10.51 -4.10 -13.86
CA HIS A 228 -11.39 -3.97 -12.70
C HIS A 228 -12.71 -3.33 -13.10
N PHE A 229 -13.74 -3.66 -12.33
CA PHE A 229 -15.07 -3.06 -12.45
C PHE A 229 -15.71 -2.92 -11.08
N GLY A 230 -16.65 -1.99 -10.96
CA GLY A 230 -17.43 -1.79 -9.76
C GLY A 230 -18.76 -1.14 -10.09
N ALA A 231 -19.76 -1.40 -9.25
CA ALA A 231 -21.06 -0.75 -9.30
C ALA A 231 -21.48 -0.40 -7.88
N GLY A 232 -22.04 0.79 -7.68
CA GLY A 232 -22.48 1.28 -6.38
C GLY A 232 -23.91 1.83 -6.45
N ALA A 233 -24.65 1.65 -5.38
CA ALA A 233 -25.95 2.28 -5.17
C ALA A 233 -26.01 2.90 -3.78
N ARG A 234 -26.52 4.13 -3.69
CA ARG A 234 -26.79 4.81 -2.41
C ARG A 234 -28.25 5.23 -2.37
N LEU A 235 -28.95 4.71 -1.40
CA LEU A 235 -30.35 5.05 -1.14
C LEU A 235 -30.44 5.85 0.18
N ARG A 236 -30.92 7.09 0.08
CA ARG A 236 -31.28 7.92 1.24
C ARG A 236 -32.77 7.79 1.51
N THR A 237 -33.11 7.56 2.74
CA THR A 237 -34.52 7.53 3.18
C THR A 237 -34.72 8.59 4.24
N GLU A 238 -35.90 9.17 4.31
CA GLU A 238 -36.22 10.22 5.29
C GLU A 238 -36.10 9.73 6.73
N THR A 239 -36.54 8.50 7.01
CA THR A 239 -36.68 8.00 8.39
C THR A 239 -35.75 6.84 8.74
N ARG A 240 -35.21 6.10 7.73
CA ARG A 240 -34.40 4.90 7.95
C ARG A 240 -32.89 5.11 7.71
N GLY A 241 -32.48 6.34 7.39
CA GLY A 241 -31.09 6.66 7.13
C GLY A 241 -30.63 6.34 5.71
N THR A 242 -29.34 6.10 5.54
CA THR A 242 -28.70 5.89 4.24
C THR A 242 -28.17 4.47 4.11
N PHE A 243 -28.48 3.82 3.00
CA PHE A 243 -27.96 2.52 2.61
C PHE A 243 -27.01 2.69 1.44
N THR A 244 -25.85 2.03 1.47
CA THR A 244 -24.97 1.86 0.30
C THR A 244 -24.78 0.38 0.01
N LEU A 245 -24.74 0.05 -1.27
CA LEU A 245 -24.36 -1.26 -1.78
C LEU A 245 -23.24 -1.04 -2.80
N ASP A 246 -22.13 -1.72 -2.63
CA ASP A 246 -21.02 -1.71 -3.57
C ASP A 246 -20.72 -3.14 -4.02
N LEU A 247 -20.58 -3.32 -5.32
CA LEU A 247 -20.15 -4.55 -5.98
C LEU A 247 -18.85 -4.27 -6.70
N PHE A 248 -17.90 -5.20 -6.64
CA PHE A 248 -16.64 -5.05 -7.35
C PHE A 248 -16.10 -6.38 -7.87
N GLY A 249 -15.27 -6.27 -8.89
CA GLY A 249 -14.51 -7.39 -9.41
C GLY A 249 -13.19 -6.95 -10.03
N ARG A 250 -12.22 -7.86 -10.01
CA ARG A 250 -10.90 -7.70 -10.60
C ARG A 250 -10.48 -9.00 -11.25
N LEU A 251 -9.94 -8.88 -12.45
CA LEU A 251 -9.21 -9.93 -13.16
C LEU A 251 -7.77 -9.47 -13.32
N GLN A 252 -6.84 -10.34 -13.00
CA GLN A 252 -5.43 -9.99 -12.99
C GLN A 252 -4.58 -11.13 -13.54
N ARG A 253 -3.52 -10.79 -14.24
CA ARG A 253 -2.47 -11.69 -14.63
C ARG A 253 -1.11 -11.05 -14.35
N PHE A 254 -0.28 -11.73 -13.59
CA PHE A 254 1.10 -11.35 -13.33
C PHE A 254 2.03 -12.37 -13.98
N GLU A 255 2.95 -11.91 -14.82
CA GLU A 255 3.97 -12.74 -15.46
C GLU A 255 5.35 -12.25 -15.04
N GLN A 256 6.26 -13.18 -14.77
CA GLN A 256 7.63 -12.85 -14.39
C GLN A 256 8.62 -13.85 -14.97
N GLN A 257 9.72 -13.36 -15.54
CA GLN A 257 10.92 -14.14 -15.81
C GLN A 257 11.99 -13.81 -14.79
N ARG A 258 12.50 -14.83 -14.12
CA ARG A 258 13.60 -14.72 -13.15
C ARG A 258 14.83 -15.44 -13.65
N VAL A 259 16.01 -14.92 -13.27
CA VAL A 259 17.31 -15.45 -13.66
C VAL A 259 18.13 -15.87 -12.45
N ARG A 260 19.06 -16.79 -12.67
CA ARG A 260 20.23 -17.01 -11.82
C ARG A 260 21.37 -16.17 -12.36
N VAL A 261 22.03 -15.50 -11.47
CA VAL A 261 23.17 -14.62 -11.77
C VAL A 261 24.41 -15.26 -11.20
N THR A 262 25.49 -15.30 -11.97
CA THR A 262 26.81 -15.77 -11.48
C THR A 262 27.32 -14.85 -10.37
N PRO A 263 28.14 -15.34 -9.40
CA PRO A 263 28.63 -14.53 -8.29
C PRO A 263 29.34 -13.23 -8.71
N ASN A 264 30.10 -13.27 -9.81
CA ASN A 264 30.78 -12.12 -10.39
C ASN A 264 29.89 -11.29 -11.34
N ARG A 265 28.62 -11.61 -11.46
CA ARG A 265 27.63 -10.97 -12.33
C ARG A 265 28.05 -10.81 -13.79
N SER A 266 28.82 -11.79 -14.29
CA SER A 266 29.28 -11.81 -15.69
C SER A 266 28.28 -12.47 -16.65
N SER A 267 27.43 -13.35 -16.15
CA SER A 267 26.42 -14.05 -16.93
C SER A 267 25.15 -14.32 -16.13
N GLU A 268 24.08 -14.54 -16.85
CA GLU A 268 22.78 -14.91 -16.31
C GLU A 268 22.20 -16.09 -17.07
N SER A 269 21.46 -16.96 -16.38
CA SER A 269 20.69 -18.04 -16.98
C SER A 269 19.25 -18.02 -16.45
N ARG A 270 18.32 -18.49 -17.27
CA ARG A 270 16.90 -18.52 -16.87
C ARG A 270 16.71 -19.43 -15.65
N ALA A 271 16.08 -18.90 -14.61
CA ALA A 271 15.75 -19.65 -13.39
C ALA A 271 14.28 -20.07 -13.37
N ALA A 272 13.37 -19.18 -13.74
CA ALA A 272 11.94 -19.46 -13.71
C ALA A 272 11.17 -18.57 -14.70
N LEU A 273 10.13 -19.14 -15.28
CA LEU A 273 9.00 -18.41 -15.89
C LEU A 273 7.79 -18.61 -15.00
N GLN A 274 7.15 -17.54 -14.60
CA GLN A 274 5.98 -17.56 -13.73
C GLN A 274 4.81 -16.87 -14.41
N ASP A 275 3.60 -17.43 -14.24
CA ASP A 275 2.32 -16.88 -14.66
C ASP A 275 1.33 -17.05 -13.50
N VAL A 276 0.72 -15.95 -13.07
CA VAL A 276 -0.21 -15.92 -11.92
C VAL A 276 -1.52 -15.26 -12.33
N PRO A 277 -2.45 -16.03 -12.94
CA PRO A 277 -3.83 -15.58 -13.05
C PRO A 277 -4.48 -15.55 -11.67
N ALA A 278 -5.19 -14.46 -11.38
CA ALA A 278 -5.96 -14.30 -10.14
C ALA A 278 -7.24 -13.50 -10.39
N ASP A 279 -8.26 -13.80 -9.63
CA ASP A 279 -9.51 -13.04 -9.61
C ASP A 279 -9.95 -12.70 -8.18
N ASP A 280 -10.64 -11.57 -8.06
CA ASP A 280 -11.18 -11.02 -6.83
C ASP A 280 -12.59 -10.49 -7.09
N GLN A 281 -13.56 -10.89 -6.30
CA GLN A 281 -14.95 -10.46 -6.42
C GLN A 281 -15.50 -10.21 -5.02
N GLY A 282 -16.27 -9.14 -4.87
CA GLY A 282 -16.86 -8.84 -3.58
C GLY A 282 -18.09 -7.95 -3.66
N ALA A 283 -18.79 -7.93 -2.55
CA ALA A 283 -19.93 -7.05 -2.30
C ALA A 283 -19.86 -6.54 -0.88
N SER A 284 -20.26 -5.28 -0.67
CA SER A 284 -20.43 -4.70 0.65
C SER A 284 -21.73 -3.92 0.73
N MET A 285 -22.40 -3.99 1.86
CA MET A 285 -23.57 -3.19 2.18
C MET A 285 -23.34 -2.49 3.51
N VAL A 286 -23.55 -1.18 3.53
CA VAL A 286 -23.43 -0.37 4.74
C VAL A 286 -24.68 0.44 4.95
N TRP A 287 -25.16 0.45 6.18
CA TRP A 287 -26.28 1.23 6.63
C TRP A 287 -25.81 2.26 7.66
N TRP A 288 -26.05 3.52 7.38
CA TRP A 288 -25.94 4.63 8.34
C TRP A 288 -27.32 4.96 8.86
N ALA A 289 -27.52 4.67 10.14
CA ALA A 289 -28.79 4.97 10.79
C ALA A 289 -29.02 6.48 10.91
N PRO A 290 -30.29 6.93 11.00
CA PRO A 290 -30.59 8.27 11.48
C PRO A 290 -30.00 8.48 12.86
N THR A 291 -29.66 9.70 13.20
CA THR A 291 -29.20 10.05 14.54
C THR A 291 -30.28 9.72 15.57
N TRP A 292 -29.95 8.87 16.53
CA TRP A 292 -30.80 8.56 17.67
C TRP A 292 -30.41 9.45 18.84
N THR A 293 -31.38 10.12 19.49
CA THR A 293 -31.13 11.15 20.51
C THR A 293 -31.43 10.71 21.95
N ALA A 294 -31.87 9.47 22.19
CA ALA A 294 -32.13 8.98 23.54
C ALA A 294 -30.82 8.87 24.35
N GLY A 295 -30.68 9.66 25.39
CA GLY A 295 -29.46 9.72 26.21
C GLY A 295 -28.32 10.55 25.62
N GLY A 296 -28.51 11.14 24.44
CA GLY A 296 -27.52 11.90 23.65
C GLY A 296 -27.51 11.45 22.18
N PRO A 297 -26.84 12.18 21.28
CA PRO A 297 -26.77 11.79 19.86
C PRO A 297 -25.92 10.53 19.65
N HIS A 298 -26.55 9.47 19.08
CA HIS A 298 -25.90 8.26 18.62
C HIS A 298 -25.97 8.18 17.10
N VAL A 299 -24.88 7.81 16.44
CA VAL A 299 -24.82 7.52 15.00
C VAL A 299 -24.38 6.08 14.82
N PHE A 300 -25.38 5.19 14.63
CA PHE A 300 -25.10 3.79 14.36
C PHE A 300 -24.74 3.57 12.89
N THR A 301 -23.70 2.76 12.68
CA THR A 301 -23.32 2.26 11.36
C THR A 301 -23.21 0.76 11.43
N ALA A 302 -23.92 0.05 10.57
CA ALA A 302 -23.80 -1.40 10.44
C ALA A 302 -23.47 -1.78 9.01
N GLY A 303 -22.72 -2.84 8.82
CA GLY A 303 -22.41 -3.29 7.48
C GLY A 303 -22.04 -4.77 7.44
N LEU A 304 -22.18 -5.30 6.25
CA LEU A 304 -21.77 -6.65 5.91
C LEU A 304 -20.98 -6.62 4.60
N ASP A 305 -20.03 -7.52 4.47
CA ASP A 305 -19.30 -7.72 3.23
C ASP A 305 -19.02 -9.21 2.98
N VAL A 306 -18.89 -9.54 1.71
CA VAL A 306 -18.46 -10.86 1.25
C VAL A 306 -17.41 -10.68 0.16
N ARG A 307 -16.41 -11.55 0.15
CA ARG A 307 -15.32 -11.52 -0.83
C ARG A 307 -14.90 -12.93 -1.21
N ARG A 308 -14.59 -13.15 -2.48
CA ARG A 308 -13.98 -14.35 -3.01
C ARG A 308 -12.71 -13.98 -3.76
N VAL A 309 -11.63 -14.62 -3.40
CA VAL A 309 -10.32 -14.51 -4.07
C VAL A 309 -9.94 -15.90 -4.56
N ALA A 310 -9.48 -16.01 -5.79
CA ALA A 310 -8.86 -17.23 -6.31
C ALA A 310 -7.62 -16.87 -7.11
N GLY A 311 -6.63 -17.76 -7.11
CA GLY A 311 -5.42 -17.57 -7.86
C GLY A 311 -4.53 -18.79 -7.85
N THR A 312 -3.71 -18.94 -8.90
CA THR A 312 -2.77 -20.04 -9.06
C THR A 312 -1.48 -19.51 -9.67
N SER A 313 -0.36 -19.72 -9.00
CA SER A 313 0.97 -19.50 -9.56
C SER A 313 1.37 -20.73 -10.36
N LYS A 314 1.61 -20.54 -11.65
CA LYS A 314 2.14 -21.56 -12.57
C LYS A 314 3.59 -21.21 -12.88
N GLU A 315 4.50 -22.10 -12.56
CA GLU A 315 5.93 -21.88 -12.72
C GLU A 315 6.58 -22.96 -13.56
N ARG A 316 7.43 -22.53 -14.48
CA ARG A 316 8.37 -23.40 -15.20
C ARG A 316 9.75 -23.11 -14.66
N LEU A 317 10.29 -24.03 -13.87
CA LEU A 317 11.57 -23.90 -13.20
C LEU A 317 12.65 -24.61 -14.03
N PHE A 318 13.76 -23.91 -14.27
CA PHE A 318 14.88 -24.40 -15.04
C PHE A 318 15.99 -24.80 -14.06
N PRO A 319 16.54 -26.02 -14.16
CA PRO A 319 17.67 -26.44 -13.33
C PRO A 319 18.93 -25.64 -13.68
N PRO A 320 19.92 -25.56 -12.76
CA PRO A 320 21.23 -24.99 -13.08
C PRO A 320 21.97 -25.84 -14.09
N GLU A 321 22.65 -25.21 -15.05
CA GLU A 321 23.56 -25.90 -15.96
C GLU A 321 24.79 -26.43 -15.19
N PRO A 322 25.43 -27.53 -15.60
CA PRO A 322 25.33 -28.23 -16.87
C PRO A 322 24.35 -29.43 -16.91
N THR A 323 23.44 -29.56 -15.99
CA THR A 323 22.53 -30.72 -15.94
C THR A 323 21.43 -30.54 -16.98
N PRO A 324 21.42 -31.30 -18.09
CA PRO A 324 20.37 -31.23 -19.11
C PRO A 324 19.12 -31.96 -18.61
N THR A 325 18.46 -31.39 -17.62
CA THR A 325 17.18 -31.91 -17.13
C THR A 325 16.07 -31.02 -17.67
N SER A 326 14.98 -31.63 -18.07
CA SER A 326 13.78 -30.87 -18.48
C SER A 326 13.30 -29.95 -17.36
N PRO A 327 12.68 -28.81 -17.70
CA PRO A 327 12.13 -27.94 -16.70
C PRO A 327 11.12 -28.67 -15.81
N LEU A 328 11.12 -28.30 -14.51
CA LEU A 328 10.08 -28.69 -13.57
C LEU A 328 8.89 -27.77 -13.74
N LEU A 329 7.69 -28.30 -13.92
CA LEU A 329 6.45 -27.52 -13.91
C LEU A 329 5.85 -27.60 -12.51
N ARG A 330 5.54 -26.42 -11.94
CA ARG A 330 4.89 -26.31 -10.64
C ARG A 330 3.67 -25.40 -10.73
N ALA A 331 2.55 -25.86 -10.21
CA ALA A 331 1.37 -25.04 -10.02
C ALA A 331 0.98 -25.05 -8.53
N ALA A 332 0.66 -23.90 -7.96
CA ALA A 332 0.26 -23.79 -6.56
C ALA A 332 -0.76 -22.67 -6.37
N GLY A 333 -1.86 -22.96 -5.69
CA GLY A 333 -2.92 -21.97 -5.49
C GLY A 333 -4.11 -22.51 -4.73
N GLY A 334 -5.21 -21.76 -4.77
CA GLY A 334 -6.43 -22.09 -4.07
C GLY A 334 -7.51 -21.01 -4.19
N THR A 335 -8.52 -21.12 -3.35
CA THR A 335 -9.60 -20.15 -3.25
C THR A 335 -9.81 -19.77 -1.78
N GLN A 336 -9.92 -18.48 -1.49
CA GLN A 336 -10.30 -17.95 -0.19
C GLN A 336 -11.65 -17.23 -0.33
N ARG A 337 -12.60 -17.54 0.55
CA ARG A 337 -13.87 -16.85 0.68
C ARG A 337 -13.95 -16.25 2.07
N SER A 338 -14.36 -15.01 2.18
CA SER A 338 -14.52 -14.31 3.46
C SER A 338 -15.86 -13.58 3.51
N GLY A 339 -16.35 -13.37 4.71
CA GLY A 339 -17.48 -12.53 4.99
C GLY A 339 -17.34 -11.92 6.37
N GLY A 340 -17.82 -10.69 6.52
CA GLY A 340 -17.76 -9.94 7.76
C GLY A 340 -19.05 -9.20 8.06
N LEU A 341 -19.37 -9.08 9.33
CA LEU A 341 -20.48 -8.27 9.85
C LEU A 341 -19.93 -7.33 10.90
N PHE A 342 -20.23 -6.03 10.80
CA PHE A 342 -19.82 -5.06 11.80
C PHE A 342 -20.96 -4.14 12.25
N LEU A 343 -20.80 -3.65 13.46
CA LEU A 343 -21.62 -2.60 14.07
C LEU A 343 -20.69 -1.58 14.72
N GLN A 344 -20.96 -0.30 14.49
CA GLN A 344 -20.30 0.84 15.14
C GLN A 344 -21.34 1.79 15.71
N ASP A 345 -21.05 2.37 16.86
CA ASP A 345 -21.74 3.51 17.45
C ASP A 345 -20.76 4.68 17.66
N LEU A 346 -21.14 5.85 17.21
CA LEU A 346 -20.52 7.13 17.55
C LEU A 346 -21.49 7.86 18.48
N TYR A 347 -21.11 7.95 19.77
CA TYR A 347 -21.93 8.54 20.82
C TYR A 347 -21.37 9.89 21.25
N THR A 348 -22.12 10.96 21.03
CA THR A 348 -21.81 12.31 21.52
C THR A 348 -22.37 12.47 22.93
N VAL A 349 -21.53 12.24 23.94
CA VAL A 349 -21.91 12.37 25.37
C VAL A 349 -22.16 13.84 25.70
N SER A 350 -21.31 14.71 25.16
CA SER A 350 -21.43 16.18 25.27
C SER A 350 -20.71 16.83 24.09
N PRO A 351 -20.84 18.15 23.86
CA PRO A 351 -20.07 18.85 22.83
C PRO A 351 -18.54 18.67 22.98
N ALA A 352 -18.07 18.38 24.19
CA ALA A 352 -16.65 18.17 24.47
C ALA A 352 -16.24 16.67 24.42
N LEU A 353 -17.17 15.71 24.55
CA LEU A 353 -16.85 14.29 24.71
C LEU A 353 -17.61 13.42 23.71
N GLU A 354 -16.87 12.71 22.88
CA GLU A 354 -17.39 11.68 21.97
C GLU A 354 -16.74 10.34 22.28
N LEU A 355 -17.53 9.30 22.24
CA LEU A 355 -17.12 7.93 22.38
C LEU A 355 -17.41 7.16 21.08
N SER A 356 -16.56 6.22 20.73
CA SER A 356 -16.83 5.29 19.65
C SER A 356 -16.65 3.87 20.12
N ALA A 357 -17.54 2.98 19.70
CA ALA A 357 -17.42 1.55 19.91
C ALA A 357 -17.72 0.84 18.60
N ALA A 358 -16.88 -0.10 18.22
CA ALA A 358 -17.10 -0.94 17.05
C ALA A 358 -16.78 -2.39 17.36
N LEU A 359 -17.52 -3.28 16.73
CA LEU A 359 -17.32 -4.72 16.83
C LEU A 359 -17.55 -5.34 15.47
N ARG A 360 -16.63 -6.20 15.04
CA ARG A 360 -16.74 -6.94 13.79
C ARG A 360 -16.43 -8.42 14.00
N LEU A 361 -17.23 -9.27 13.39
CA LEU A 361 -17.00 -10.70 13.25
C LEU A 361 -16.66 -11.01 11.79
N ASP A 362 -15.52 -11.66 11.58
CA ASP A 362 -15.07 -12.14 10.28
C ASP A 362 -14.99 -13.67 10.28
N LEU A 363 -15.43 -14.25 9.17
CA LEU A 363 -15.31 -15.65 8.84
C LEU A 363 -14.59 -15.77 7.50
N TRP A 364 -13.58 -16.66 7.40
CA TRP A 364 -13.01 -16.99 6.09
C TRP A 364 -12.74 -18.48 5.97
N ARG A 365 -12.82 -18.95 4.74
CA ARG A 365 -12.60 -20.35 4.38
C ARG A 365 -11.63 -20.44 3.22
N ASN A 366 -10.55 -21.19 3.42
CA ASN A 366 -9.62 -21.59 2.40
C ASN A 366 -10.04 -22.94 1.84
N THR A 367 -10.19 -23.05 0.52
CA THR A 367 -10.66 -24.24 -0.20
C THR A 367 -9.84 -24.47 -1.45
N ARG A 368 -9.83 -25.70 -1.96
CA ARG A 368 -9.12 -26.06 -3.18
C ARG A 368 -7.63 -25.72 -3.14
N GLY A 369 -7.04 -25.78 -1.94
CA GLY A 369 -5.59 -25.61 -1.80
C GLY A 369 -4.87 -26.77 -2.46
N GLU A 370 -3.98 -26.48 -3.42
CA GLU A 370 -3.27 -27.48 -4.18
C GLU A 370 -1.85 -27.00 -4.52
N GLN A 371 -0.93 -27.98 -4.52
CA GLN A 371 0.40 -27.84 -5.10
C GLN A 371 0.65 -29.04 -5.99
N ARG A 372 0.88 -28.81 -7.28
CA ARG A 372 1.18 -29.81 -8.28
C ARG A 372 2.59 -29.60 -8.81
N VAL A 373 3.36 -30.66 -8.85
CA VAL A 373 4.72 -30.71 -9.42
C VAL A 373 4.78 -31.78 -10.46
N GLU A 374 5.21 -31.44 -11.66
CA GLU A 374 5.36 -32.34 -12.78
C GLU A 374 6.82 -32.33 -13.24
N ARG A 375 7.45 -33.50 -13.26
CA ARG A 375 8.84 -33.73 -13.68
C ARG A 375 8.89 -34.30 -15.11
N ALA A 376 10.04 -34.19 -15.72
CA ALA A 376 10.27 -34.71 -17.10
C ALA A 376 10.00 -36.22 -17.28
N SER A 377 10.10 -36.99 -16.20
CA SER A 377 9.77 -38.42 -16.17
C SER A 377 8.27 -38.70 -16.28
N SER A 378 7.45 -37.71 -16.53
CA SER A 378 5.97 -37.76 -16.45
C SER A 378 5.43 -38.05 -15.03
N ASP A 379 6.29 -38.02 -14.03
CA ASP A 379 5.88 -38.14 -12.64
C ASP A 379 5.16 -36.86 -12.22
N VAL A 380 3.89 -36.99 -11.88
CA VAL A 380 3.06 -35.93 -11.39
C VAL A 380 2.79 -36.15 -9.89
N GLU A 381 3.33 -35.27 -9.07
CA GLU A 381 3.04 -35.22 -7.65
C GLU A 381 2.01 -34.13 -7.37
N THR A 382 0.91 -34.49 -6.73
CA THR A 382 -0.14 -33.53 -6.35
C THR A 382 -0.37 -33.63 -4.86
N LEU A 383 -0.13 -32.51 -4.18
CA LEU A 383 -0.44 -32.32 -2.77
C LEU A 383 -1.71 -31.46 -2.67
N THR A 384 -2.78 -32.04 -2.13
CA THR A 384 -4.02 -31.32 -1.83
C THR A 384 -4.09 -30.99 -0.35
N PHE A 385 -4.53 -29.79 -0.03
CA PHE A 385 -4.65 -29.31 1.34
C PHE A 385 -6.12 -29.34 1.79
N LYS A 386 -6.33 -29.72 3.06
CA LYS A 386 -7.67 -29.74 3.66
C LYS A 386 -8.25 -28.33 3.69
N ASP A 387 -9.54 -28.23 3.43
CA ASP A 387 -10.29 -27.01 3.62
C ASP A 387 -10.21 -26.54 5.09
N ARG A 388 -10.00 -25.24 5.28
CA ARG A 388 -9.90 -24.61 6.61
C ARG A 388 -10.85 -23.45 6.73
N THR A 389 -11.60 -23.41 7.83
CA THR A 389 -12.43 -22.26 8.20
C THR A 389 -11.89 -21.66 9.49
N GLU A 390 -11.76 -20.36 9.52
CA GLU A 390 -11.31 -19.59 10.68
C GLU A 390 -12.22 -18.39 10.91
N GLN A 391 -12.21 -17.88 12.14
CA GLN A 391 -13.00 -16.71 12.54
C GLN A 391 -12.17 -15.77 13.40
N GLN A 392 -12.48 -14.49 13.33
CA GLN A 392 -11.87 -13.45 14.17
C GLN A 392 -12.92 -12.45 14.64
N LEU A 393 -12.76 -12.02 15.88
CA LEU A 393 -13.52 -10.93 16.47
C LEU A 393 -12.60 -9.72 16.63
N SER A 394 -13.02 -8.58 16.11
CA SER A 394 -12.24 -7.33 16.09
C SER A 394 -13.02 -6.21 16.80
N PRO A 395 -12.87 -6.06 18.13
CA PRO A 395 -13.40 -4.92 18.87
C PRO A 395 -12.51 -3.68 18.68
N SER A 396 -13.12 -2.49 18.74
CA SER A 396 -12.44 -1.21 18.82
C SER A 396 -13.24 -0.26 19.72
N LEU A 397 -12.53 0.46 20.56
CA LEU A 397 -13.08 1.53 21.40
C LEU A 397 -12.26 2.80 21.17
N GLY A 398 -12.91 3.95 21.17
CA GLY A 398 -12.26 5.23 20.99
C GLY A 398 -12.92 6.33 21.83
N LEU A 399 -12.13 7.32 22.16
CA LEU A 399 -12.53 8.51 22.92
C LEU A 399 -11.94 9.73 22.22
N ARG A 400 -12.76 10.78 22.06
CA ARG A 400 -12.34 12.12 21.68
C ARG A 400 -12.85 13.10 22.73
N LEU A 401 -11.93 13.84 23.36
CA LEU A 401 -12.24 14.83 24.37
C LEU A 401 -11.70 16.19 23.93
N ARG A 402 -12.55 17.20 23.95
CA ARG A 402 -12.21 18.62 23.72
C ARG A 402 -12.40 19.41 25.01
N PRO A 403 -11.41 19.36 25.92
CA PRO A 403 -11.52 20.09 27.18
C PRO A 403 -11.48 21.61 26.98
N LEU A 404 -10.91 22.07 25.87
CA LEU A 404 -10.79 23.44 25.43
C LEU A 404 -11.02 23.52 23.93
N ASP A 405 -11.52 24.61 23.40
CA ASP A 405 -11.82 24.79 21.98
C ASP A 405 -10.59 24.54 21.06
N TRP A 406 -9.40 24.83 21.59
CA TRP A 406 -8.13 24.69 20.88
C TRP A 406 -7.42 23.36 21.15
N LEU A 407 -7.91 22.50 22.05
CA LEU A 407 -7.24 21.25 22.45
C LEU A 407 -8.16 20.06 22.25
N THR A 408 -7.73 19.10 21.43
CA THR A 408 -8.37 17.81 21.25
C THR A 408 -7.46 16.69 21.77
N LEU A 409 -7.96 15.87 22.67
CA LEU A 409 -7.34 14.64 23.14
C LEU A 409 -8.05 13.46 22.49
N ARG A 410 -7.28 12.45 22.09
CA ARG A 410 -7.81 11.21 21.51
C ARG A 410 -7.16 10.02 22.19
N ALA A 411 -7.93 8.95 22.37
CA ALA A 411 -7.41 7.65 22.79
C ALA A 411 -8.19 6.55 22.08
N SER A 412 -7.53 5.46 21.73
CA SER A 412 -8.22 4.30 21.18
C SER A 412 -7.51 3.01 21.56
N GLY A 413 -8.30 1.92 21.65
CA GLY A 413 -7.83 0.56 21.81
C GLY A 413 -8.53 -0.34 20.80
N TYR A 414 -7.80 -1.27 20.18
CA TYR A 414 -8.34 -2.07 19.10
C TYR A 414 -7.67 -3.44 19.01
N ARG A 415 -8.41 -4.37 18.42
CA ARG A 415 -7.88 -5.63 17.93
C ARG A 415 -8.03 -5.68 16.42
N ALA A 416 -6.97 -6.09 15.73
CA ALA A 416 -6.97 -6.25 14.28
C ALA A 416 -6.33 -7.60 13.90
N PHE A 417 -6.54 -8.03 12.63
CA PHE A 417 -5.99 -9.27 12.14
C PHE A 417 -5.70 -9.20 10.64
N ARG A 418 -4.88 -10.16 10.18
CA ARG A 418 -4.65 -10.42 8.75
C ARG A 418 -4.68 -11.93 8.50
N ALA A 419 -5.59 -12.38 7.65
CA ALA A 419 -5.58 -13.74 7.14
C ALA A 419 -4.37 -13.97 6.21
N PRO A 420 -3.74 -15.15 6.22
CA PRO A 420 -2.69 -15.49 5.26
C PRO A 420 -3.21 -15.41 3.81
N THR A 421 -2.38 -14.94 2.90
CA THR A 421 -2.68 -14.90 1.46
C THR A 421 -2.54 -16.30 0.83
N LEU A 422 -3.15 -16.50 -0.36
CA LEU A 422 -2.99 -17.74 -1.12
C LEU A 422 -1.52 -18.01 -1.48
N ASN A 423 -0.76 -16.95 -1.77
CA ASN A 423 0.68 -17.02 -2.00
C ASN A 423 1.45 -17.53 -0.78
N GLU A 424 1.10 -17.08 0.43
CA GLU A 424 1.75 -17.53 1.66
C GLU A 424 1.40 -18.98 2.02
N LEU A 425 0.16 -19.38 1.81
CA LEU A 425 -0.34 -20.70 2.15
C LEU A 425 0.20 -21.80 1.23
N TYR A 426 0.26 -21.54 -0.09
CA TYR A 426 0.40 -22.64 -1.04
C TYR A 426 1.61 -22.54 -1.95
N ARG A 427 2.18 -21.34 -2.18
CA ARG A 427 3.28 -21.18 -3.14
C ARG A 427 4.64 -21.15 -2.47
N PRO A 428 5.52 -22.18 -2.67
CA PRO A 428 6.94 -22.03 -2.35
C PRO A 428 7.61 -21.06 -3.32
N PHE A 429 8.64 -20.35 -2.87
CA PHE A 429 9.39 -19.43 -3.72
C PHE A 429 10.89 -19.53 -3.49
N GLN A 430 11.68 -19.10 -4.47
CA GLN A 430 13.13 -19.12 -4.41
C GLN A 430 13.70 -17.73 -4.69
N VAL A 431 14.69 -17.33 -3.87
CA VAL A 431 15.49 -16.11 -4.07
C VAL A 431 16.97 -16.53 -4.07
N GLY A 432 17.64 -16.34 -5.18
CA GLY A 432 18.99 -16.90 -5.36
C GLY A 432 18.98 -18.41 -5.22
N THR A 433 19.77 -18.95 -4.29
CA THR A 433 19.85 -20.38 -3.97
C THR A 433 18.91 -20.81 -2.83
N VAL A 434 18.24 -19.86 -2.17
CA VAL A 434 17.40 -20.12 -0.98
C VAL A 434 15.97 -20.43 -1.40
N LEU A 435 15.55 -21.69 -1.26
CA LEU A 435 14.16 -22.12 -1.42
C LEU A 435 13.42 -21.96 -0.10
N THR A 436 12.28 -21.26 -0.14
CA THR A 436 11.35 -21.08 0.98
C THR A 436 10.08 -21.87 0.71
N ALA A 437 9.78 -22.85 1.54
CA ALA A 437 8.55 -23.64 1.45
C ALA A 437 7.33 -22.81 1.86
N ALA A 438 6.20 -23.12 1.24
CA ALA A 438 4.89 -22.64 1.66
C ALA A 438 4.44 -23.37 2.95
N ASN A 439 3.39 -22.86 3.59
CA ASN A 439 2.83 -23.49 4.77
C ASN A 439 1.31 -23.31 4.81
N ALA A 440 0.57 -24.36 4.44
CA ALA A 440 -0.89 -24.34 4.47
C ALA A 440 -1.48 -24.29 5.89
N ALA A 441 -0.66 -24.51 6.93
CA ALA A 441 -1.06 -24.45 8.34
C ALA A 441 -0.90 -23.06 8.98
N LEU A 442 -0.51 -22.02 8.21
CA LEU A 442 -0.39 -20.65 8.72
C LEU A 442 -1.70 -20.17 9.34
N ARG A 443 -1.57 -19.54 10.49
CA ARG A 443 -2.66 -18.88 11.21
C ARG A 443 -2.70 -17.39 10.88
N ALA A 444 -3.84 -16.75 11.13
CA ALA A 444 -3.95 -15.31 11.02
C ALA A 444 -2.96 -14.59 11.95
N GLU A 445 -2.35 -13.52 11.44
CA GLU A 445 -1.64 -12.54 12.28
C GLU A 445 -2.66 -11.75 13.08
N ARG A 446 -2.36 -11.42 14.33
CA ARG A 446 -3.25 -10.70 15.23
C ARG A 446 -2.51 -9.53 15.88
N LEU A 447 -3.20 -8.41 15.99
CA LEU A 447 -2.68 -7.20 16.59
C LEU A 447 -3.60 -6.74 17.72
N TRP A 448 -3.04 -6.49 18.90
CA TRP A 448 -3.64 -5.68 19.94
C TRP A 448 -2.93 -4.34 19.97
N GLY A 449 -3.68 -3.27 19.81
CA GLY A 449 -3.13 -1.93 19.77
C GLY A 449 -3.85 -0.98 20.71
N ALA A 450 -3.10 -0.02 21.20
CA ALA A 450 -3.61 1.15 21.91
C ALA A 450 -2.83 2.37 21.47
N GLU A 451 -3.51 3.51 21.39
CA GLU A 451 -2.90 4.80 21.13
C GLU A 451 -3.55 5.91 21.96
N ALA A 452 -2.78 6.93 22.24
CA ALA A 452 -3.27 8.17 22.83
C ALA A 452 -2.53 9.35 22.22
N GLY A 453 -3.25 10.42 21.92
CA GLY A 453 -2.69 11.58 21.27
C GLY A 453 -3.40 12.88 21.61
N LEU A 454 -2.73 13.95 21.26
CA LEU A 454 -3.26 15.31 21.38
C LEU A 454 -3.07 16.08 20.07
N GLU A 455 -3.98 16.98 19.82
CA GLU A 455 -3.94 17.97 18.75
C GLU A 455 -4.29 19.32 19.35
N ALA A 456 -3.44 20.32 19.11
CA ALA A 456 -3.69 21.67 19.60
C ALA A 456 -3.81 22.65 18.44
N GLU A 457 -4.91 23.37 18.35
CA GLU A 457 -5.09 24.48 17.41
C GLU A 457 -4.58 25.77 18.07
N ALA A 458 -3.28 26.04 17.95
CA ALA A 458 -2.68 27.24 18.51
C ALA A 458 -3.01 28.46 17.65
N SER A 459 -2.92 29.65 18.24
CA SER A 459 -3.05 30.91 17.52
C SER A 459 -2.05 31.01 16.36
N ARG A 460 -2.38 31.69 15.27
CA ARG A 460 -1.54 31.91 14.08
C ARG A 460 -1.39 30.71 13.12
N GLY A 461 -2.36 29.78 13.09
CA GLY A 461 -2.35 28.68 12.11
C GLY A 461 -1.29 27.62 12.39
N LEU A 462 -0.94 27.40 13.63
CA LEU A 462 -0.02 26.38 14.11
C LEU A 462 -0.82 25.23 14.74
N THR A 463 -0.67 24.02 14.21
CA THR A 463 -1.37 22.83 14.70
C THR A 463 -0.38 21.70 14.98
N PRO A 464 0.19 21.63 16.19
CA PRO A 464 0.97 20.47 16.64
C PRO A 464 0.06 19.29 16.95
N ARG A 465 0.54 18.09 16.61
CA ARG A 465 -0.05 16.79 16.96
C ARG A 465 1.03 15.87 17.51
N VAL A 466 0.69 15.12 18.54
CA VAL A 466 1.53 14.08 19.12
C VAL A 466 0.67 12.87 19.40
N THR A 467 1.12 11.68 18.99
CA THR A 467 0.43 10.41 19.26
C THR A 467 1.44 9.36 19.71
N GLY A 468 1.26 8.82 20.91
CA GLY A 468 1.96 7.62 21.37
C GLY A 468 1.15 6.37 21.03
N PHE A 469 1.82 5.29 20.63
CA PHE A 469 1.17 4.02 20.32
C PHE A 469 1.93 2.82 20.87
N TRP A 470 1.15 1.74 21.12
CA TRP A 470 1.64 0.47 21.65
C TRP A 470 0.91 -0.67 20.95
N ASN A 471 1.63 -1.50 20.19
CA ASN A 471 1.10 -2.57 19.39
C ASN A 471 1.79 -3.89 19.74
N VAL A 472 1.01 -4.91 20.07
CA VAL A 472 1.48 -6.28 20.27
C VAL A 472 1.03 -7.11 19.07
N LEU A 473 1.99 -7.54 18.26
CA LEU A 473 1.76 -8.37 17.07
C LEU A 473 2.02 -9.83 17.42
N ASP A 474 0.96 -10.62 17.45
CA ASP A 474 1.00 -12.07 17.66
C ASP A 474 0.98 -12.82 16.34
N ASP A 475 1.77 -13.89 16.28
CA ASP A 475 1.86 -14.80 15.15
C ASP A 475 2.23 -14.12 13.78
N PRO A 476 3.17 -13.12 13.73
CA PRO A 476 3.58 -12.54 12.46
C PRO A 476 4.10 -13.61 11.50
N ILE A 477 3.66 -13.55 10.25
CA ILE A 477 4.11 -14.48 9.21
C ILE A 477 5.46 -13.99 8.68
N THR A 478 6.47 -14.87 8.76
CA THR A 478 7.83 -14.60 8.30
C THR A 478 8.47 -15.84 7.68
N ASN A 479 9.63 -15.66 7.04
CA ASN A 479 10.39 -16.75 6.44
C ASN A 479 11.43 -17.23 7.45
N VAL A 480 11.15 -18.36 8.07
CA VAL A 480 11.98 -18.96 9.12
C VAL A 480 13.00 -19.91 8.50
N THR A 481 14.28 -19.75 8.89
CA THR A 481 15.35 -20.70 8.52
C THR A 481 15.13 -22.01 9.29
N LEU A 482 15.19 -23.13 8.59
CA LEU A 482 15.00 -24.47 9.16
C LEU A 482 16.33 -25.02 9.67
N ALA A 483 16.28 -25.76 10.78
CA ALA A 483 17.45 -26.46 11.31
C ALA A 483 17.97 -27.53 10.33
N GLU A 484 17.03 -28.21 9.65
CA GLU A 484 17.31 -29.16 8.58
C GLU A 484 16.47 -28.84 7.35
N PRO A 485 17.03 -28.99 6.12
CA PRO A 485 16.26 -28.80 4.89
C PRO A 485 15.08 -29.78 4.82
N LEU A 486 13.97 -29.32 4.22
CA LEU A 486 12.84 -30.21 3.90
C LEU A 486 13.21 -31.17 2.74
N PRO A 487 12.44 -32.25 2.53
CA PRO A 487 12.70 -33.23 1.46
C PRO A 487 12.74 -32.61 0.05
N ASP A 488 12.09 -31.48 -0.19
CA ASP A 488 12.12 -30.71 -1.43
C ASP A 488 13.34 -29.80 -1.57
N GLY A 489 14.25 -29.81 -0.58
CA GLY A 489 15.44 -28.99 -0.52
C GLY A 489 15.20 -27.57 0.02
N ALA A 490 14.03 -27.26 0.52
CA ALA A 490 13.76 -25.96 1.12
C ALA A 490 14.53 -25.80 2.44
N THR A 491 15.32 -24.72 2.53
CA THR A 491 16.09 -24.34 3.72
C THR A 491 15.36 -23.34 4.59
N ARG A 492 14.23 -22.81 4.10
CA ARG A 492 13.33 -21.91 4.83
C ARG A 492 11.88 -22.35 4.66
N GLN A 493 11.05 -21.95 5.61
CA GLN A 493 9.60 -22.12 5.52
C GLN A 493 8.88 -20.88 6.05
N ARG A 494 7.73 -20.54 5.47
CA ARG A 494 6.84 -19.55 6.06
C ARG A 494 6.25 -20.09 7.35
N GLN A 495 6.41 -19.36 8.46
CA GLN A 495 5.90 -19.74 9.77
C GLN A 495 5.36 -18.52 10.52
N ASN A 496 4.54 -18.76 11.54
CA ASN A 496 4.12 -17.76 12.49
C ASN A 496 5.20 -17.60 13.57
N LEU A 497 5.84 -16.42 13.65
CA LEU A 497 7.02 -16.14 14.50
C LEU A 497 6.63 -15.73 15.92
N GLY A 498 5.85 -16.28 16.66
CA GLY A 498 5.62 -15.93 18.07
C GLY A 498 5.06 -14.52 18.29
N ARG A 499 5.87 -13.55 18.76
CA ARG A 499 5.38 -12.19 19.13
C ARG A 499 6.41 -11.10 18.85
N ALA A 500 5.93 -9.97 18.36
CA ALA A 500 6.70 -8.71 18.31
C ALA A 500 5.95 -7.60 19.07
N LEU A 501 6.70 -6.71 19.70
CA LEU A 501 6.21 -5.47 20.29
C LEU A 501 6.65 -4.31 19.42
N VAL A 502 5.70 -3.46 19.02
CA VAL A 502 5.95 -2.27 18.20
C VAL A 502 5.34 -1.07 18.91
N ARG A 503 6.18 -0.21 19.44
CA ARG A 503 5.78 0.99 20.19
C ARG A 503 6.50 2.21 19.65
N GLY A 504 5.89 3.38 19.83
CA GLY A 504 6.51 4.59 19.33
C GLY A 504 5.71 5.86 19.55
N VAL A 505 6.23 6.92 18.96
CA VAL A 505 5.63 8.25 18.99
C VAL A 505 5.65 8.83 17.59
N GLU A 506 4.51 9.37 17.17
CA GLU A 506 4.35 10.18 15.97
C GLU A 506 4.12 11.64 16.37
N THR A 507 4.82 12.55 15.72
CA THR A 507 4.60 13.98 15.88
C THR A 507 4.41 14.64 14.52
N SER A 508 3.53 15.62 14.44
CA SER A 508 3.43 16.48 13.26
C SER A 508 3.13 17.90 13.68
N LEU A 509 3.56 18.84 12.85
CA LEU A 509 3.35 20.25 12.99
C LEU A 509 2.91 20.83 11.65
N ASP A 510 1.65 21.21 11.55
CA ASP A 510 1.14 22.00 10.43
C ASP A 510 1.25 23.48 10.81
N TRP A 511 1.94 24.25 10.00
CA TRP A 511 2.17 25.67 10.29
C TRP A 511 1.91 26.54 9.07
N ARG A 512 0.91 27.40 9.15
CA ARG A 512 0.68 28.48 8.22
C ARG A 512 1.44 29.74 8.68
N LEU A 513 2.70 29.87 8.19
CA LEU A 513 3.57 30.99 8.57
C LEU A 513 3.03 32.34 8.07
N SER A 514 2.45 32.34 6.87
CA SER A 514 1.80 33.51 6.26
C SER A 514 0.70 33.07 5.28
N ARG A 515 0.17 33.98 4.48
CA ARG A 515 -0.77 33.64 3.41
C ARG A 515 -0.10 32.81 2.31
N GLN A 516 1.20 33.03 2.05
CA GLN A 516 1.98 32.38 1.01
C GLN A 516 2.80 31.19 1.53
N TRP A 517 3.20 31.18 2.79
CA TRP A 517 4.11 30.19 3.33
C TRP A 517 3.41 29.19 4.25
N THR A 518 3.56 27.90 3.94
CA THR A 518 3.14 26.79 4.80
C THR A 518 4.30 25.85 5.06
N ALA A 519 4.33 25.26 6.24
CA ALA A 519 5.30 24.22 6.60
C ALA A 519 4.57 23.04 7.25
N LEU A 520 4.97 21.83 6.86
CA LEU A 520 4.61 20.58 7.49
C LEU A 520 5.89 19.90 7.99
N LEU A 521 5.99 19.66 9.28
CA LEU A 521 7.05 18.85 9.87
C LEU A 521 6.41 17.59 10.43
N ALA A 522 6.95 16.42 10.13
CA ALA A 522 6.45 15.16 10.66
C ALA A 522 7.63 14.27 11.05
N TYR A 523 7.49 13.57 12.16
CA TYR A 523 8.51 12.65 12.68
C TYR A 523 7.85 11.44 13.32
N THR A 524 8.44 10.28 13.11
CA THR A 524 8.05 9.03 13.75
C THR A 524 9.27 8.36 14.38
N PHE A 525 9.16 8.09 15.67
CA PHE A 525 9.99 7.12 16.37
C PHE A 525 9.23 5.81 16.53
N VAL A 526 9.87 4.67 16.17
CA VAL A 526 9.29 3.34 16.35
C VAL A 526 10.35 2.37 16.90
N ASP A 527 9.98 1.58 17.90
CA ASP A 527 10.79 0.50 18.47
C ASP A 527 10.09 -0.85 18.20
N PRO A 528 10.41 -1.49 17.04
CA PRO A 528 9.79 -2.74 16.62
C PRO A 528 10.70 -3.91 17.03
N THR A 529 10.40 -4.56 18.14
CA THR A 529 11.27 -5.59 18.74
C THR A 529 10.58 -6.93 18.83
N VAL A 530 11.25 -8.02 18.43
CA VAL A 530 10.80 -9.41 18.64
C VAL A 530 10.89 -9.74 20.14
N THR A 531 9.76 -10.13 20.75
CA THR A 531 9.70 -10.45 22.19
C THR A 531 9.56 -11.93 22.46
N ARG A 532 9.12 -12.73 21.50
CA ARG A 532 9.02 -14.19 21.59
C ARG A 532 9.18 -14.81 20.20
N ALA A 533 10.07 -15.80 20.09
CA ALA A 533 10.33 -16.55 18.87
C ALA A 533 10.57 -18.04 19.20
N PRO A 534 9.50 -18.85 19.36
CA PRO A 534 9.64 -20.27 19.62
C PRO A 534 10.42 -20.96 18.49
N GLY A 535 11.46 -21.73 18.85
CA GLY A 535 12.34 -22.38 17.88
C GLY A 535 13.47 -21.51 17.31
N GLN A 536 13.50 -20.20 17.60
CA GLN A 536 14.54 -19.26 17.17
C GLN A 536 14.84 -18.22 18.27
N PRO A 537 15.38 -18.65 19.41
CA PRO A 537 15.62 -17.76 20.56
C PRO A 537 16.58 -16.61 20.23
N GLU A 538 17.45 -16.75 19.23
CA GLU A 538 18.39 -15.75 18.74
C GLU A 538 17.69 -14.50 18.14
N LEU A 539 16.43 -14.61 17.75
CA LEU A 539 15.65 -13.48 17.27
C LEU A 539 15.06 -12.63 18.39
N VAL A 540 15.00 -13.13 19.61
CA VAL A 540 14.44 -12.39 20.75
C VAL A 540 15.33 -11.19 21.07
N GLY A 541 14.74 -10.00 21.17
CA GLY A 541 15.45 -8.73 21.36
C GLY A 541 15.92 -8.08 20.05
N LYS A 542 15.82 -8.78 18.90
CA LYS A 542 16.19 -8.19 17.59
C LYS A 542 15.10 -7.23 17.11
N GLN A 543 15.54 -6.20 16.38
CA GLN A 543 14.67 -5.27 15.68
C GLN A 543 14.06 -5.97 14.46
N LEU A 544 12.80 -5.72 14.17
CA LEU A 544 12.18 -6.18 12.93
C LEU A 544 12.96 -5.62 11.73
N ALA A 545 13.25 -6.50 10.77
CA ALA A 545 14.04 -6.15 9.59
C ALA A 545 13.36 -5.05 8.77
N GLN A 546 14.18 -4.20 8.12
CA GLN A 546 13.75 -3.15 7.19
C GLN A 546 12.86 -2.06 7.81
N ASP A 547 12.96 -1.85 9.10
CA ASP A 547 12.13 -0.92 9.85
C ASP A 547 13.02 0.06 10.65
N PRO A 548 13.37 1.22 10.10
CA PRO A 548 14.22 2.19 10.78
C PRO A 548 13.47 2.79 11.97
N ARG A 549 14.18 2.95 13.09
CA ARG A 549 13.60 3.54 14.31
C ARG A 549 13.19 5.00 14.16
N HIS A 550 13.85 5.72 13.30
CA HIS A 550 13.67 7.17 13.14
C HIS A 550 13.36 7.51 11.69
N ARG A 551 12.26 8.20 11.47
CA ARG A 551 11.89 8.78 10.17
C ARG A 551 11.38 10.19 10.36
N GLY A 552 11.69 11.06 9.41
CA GLY A 552 11.22 12.45 9.44
C GLY A 552 10.99 12.99 8.05
N THR A 553 10.04 13.91 7.95
CA THR A 553 9.73 14.66 6.73
C THR A 553 9.51 16.12 7.10
N ALA A 554 10.09 17.03 6.33
CA ALA A 554 9.81 18.44 6.40
C ALA A 554 9.42 18.92 4.99
N ILE A 555 8.28 19.58 4.88
CA ILE A 555 7.76 20.15 3.63
C ILE A 555 7.52 21.63 3.85
N VAL A 556 8.13 22.48 3.03
CA VAL A 556 7.90 23.93 3.04
C VAL A 556 7.39 24.32 1.66
N THR A 557 6.27 25.00 1.62
CA THR A 557 5.63 25.46 0.39
C THR A 557 5.47 26.96 0.40
N PHE A 558 5.94 27.58 -0.67
CA PHE A 558 5.62 28.96 -1.05
C PHE A 558 4.53 28.93 -2.13
N ASP A 559 3.43 29.57 -1.90
CA ASP A 559 2.26 29.55 -2.79
C ASP A 559 1.81 30.97 -3.12
N GLU A 560 2.32 31.49 -4.23
CA GLU A 560 1.88 32.74 -4.85
C GLU A 560 1.62 32.47 -6.36
N PRO A 561 0.40 32.05 -6.71
CA PRO A 561 0.09 31.58 -8.07
C PRO A 561 0.37 32.60 -9.19
N SER A 562 0.36 33.89 -8.88
CA SER A 562 0.72 34.97 -9.81
C SER A 562 2.23 35.00 -10.10
N LEU A 563 3.04 34.49 -9.20
CA LEU A 563 4.51 34.44 -9.28
C LEU A 563 4.99 33.01 -9.50
N VAL A 564 4.87 32.17 -8.48
CA VAL A 564 5.30 30.77 -8.47
C VAL A 564 4.70 30.03 -7.27
N THR A 565 4.37 28.75 -7.45
CA THR A 565 4.18 27.83 -6.33
C THR A 565 5.39 26.92 -6.27
N ALA A 566 6.12 26.94 -5.15
CA ALA A 566 7.35 26.15 -4.97
C ALA A 566 7.26 25.31 -3.68
N THR A 567 7.74 24.09 -3.72
CA THR A 567 7.79 23.17 -2.57
C THR A 567 9.18 22.59 -2.43
N VAL A 568 9.71 22.61 -1.21
CA VAL A 568 10.93 21.91 -0.81
C VAL A 568 10.55 20.84 0.20
N GLN A 569 10.99 19.61 -0.03
CA GLN A 569 10.72 18.46 0.81
C GLN A 569 12.03 17.82 1.25
N LEU A 570 12.24 17.66 2.54
CA LEU A 570 13.33 16.89 3.15
C LEU A 570 12.74 15.58 3.67
N ARG A 571 13.36 14.46 3.35
CA ARG A 571 13.06 13.14 3.93
C ARG A 571 14.29 12.58 4.61
N VAL A 572 14.13 12.15 5.85
CA VAL A 572 15.21 11.56 6.67
C VAL A 572 14.78 10.16 7.11
N THR A 573 15.69 9.20 6.94
CA THR A 573 15.49 7.82 7.37
C THR A 573 16.72 7.39 8.19
N GLY A 574 16.51 6.88 9.38
CA GLY A 574 17.55 6.38 10.26
C GLY A 574 18.13 5.04 9.79
N PRO A 575 19.18 4.53 10.47
CA PRO A 575 19.75 3.23 10.18
C PRO A 575 18.74 2.09 10.46
N GLN A 576 18.95 0.97 9.77
CA GLN A 576 18.08 -0.21 9.83
C GLN A 576 18.84 -1.47 9.42
N TYR A 577 18.19 -2.63 9.49
CA TYR A 577 18.74 -3.91 9.10
C TYR A 577 17.98 -4.53 7.95
N GLU A 578 18.67 -5.22 7.05
CA GLU A 578 18.04 -5.96 5.95
C GLU A 578 17.48 -7.31 6.41
N ASP A 579 18.05 -7.91 7.45
CA ASP A 579 17.75 -9.26 7.92
C ASP A 579 17.22 -9.28 9.37
N ASP A 580 16.63 -10.38 9.73
CA ASP A 580 16.01 -10.66 11.01
C ASP A 580 17.03 -10.84 12.16
N LEU A 581 18.25 -11.27 11.84
CA LEU A 581 19.37 -11.40 12.80
C LEU A 581 20.07 -10.08 13.12
N ASN A 582 19.71 -8.99 12.41
CA ASN A 582 20.32 -7.68 12.52
C ASN A 582 21.84 -7.63 12.21
N GLU A 583 22.29 -8.47 11.29
CA GLU A 583 23.69 -8.56 10.88
C GLU A 583 24.01 -7.64 9.68
N ARG A 584 23.04 -7.48 8.76
CA ARG A 584 23.21 -6.68 7.55
C ARG A 584 22.64 -5.27 7.75
N GLY A 585 23.45 -4.43 8.42
CA GLY A 585 23.09 -3.04 8.66
C GLY A 585 23.06 -2.19 7.38
N MET A 586 22.15 -1.24 7.33
CA MET A 586 22.07 -0.18 6.31
C MET A 586 22.11 1.18 7.00
N GLY A 587 22.97 2.08 6.51
CA GLY A 587 23.09 3.43 7.03
C GLY A 587 21.84 4.27 6.82
N GLY A 588 21.65 5.26 7.68
CA GLY A 588 20.61 6.28 7.49
C GLY A 588 20.95 7.23 6.35
N TYR A 589 19.94 7.92 5.84
CA TYR A 589 20.10 8.89 4.76
C TYR A 589 19.12 10.06 4.90
N ALA A 590 19.45 11.16 4.23
CA ALA A 590 18.59 12.30 4.02
C ALA A 590 18.60 12.68 2.54
N VAL A 591 17.41 12.98 1.99
CA VAL A 591 17.24 13.43 0.61
C VAL A 591 16.35 14.66 0.57
N VAL A 592 16.68 15.56 -0.35
CA VAL A 592 15.92 16.79 -0.60
C VAL A 592 15.30 16.69 -1.98
N ASP A 593 14.01 16.94 -2.03
CA ASP A 593 13.23 16.98 -3.26
C ASP A 593 12.64 18.39 -3.42
N VAL A 594 12.53 18.89 -4.65
CA VAL A 594 12.03 20.24 -4.95
C VAL A 594 11.05 20.18 -6.10
N SER A 595 10.00 20.96 -6.03
CA SER A 595 9.11 21.23 -7.17
C SER A 595 8.74 22.69 -7.25
N ALA A 596 8.48 23.16 -8.47
CA ALA A 596 7.97 24.50 -8.72
C ALA A 596 6.98 24.48 -9.88
N SER A 597 5.96 25.33 -9.80
CA SER A 597 5.01 25.54 -10.90
C SER A 597 4.65 27.00 -11.05
N ARG A 598 4.39 27.42 -12.29
CA ARG A 598 3.97 28.78 -12.60
C ARG A 598 2.92 28.77 -13.71
N ARG A 599 1.89 29.56 -13.55
CA ARG A 599 0.93 29.86 -14.60
C ARG A 599 1.63 30.62 -15.73
N LEU A 600 1.64 30.06 -16.95
CA LEU A 600 2.21 30.72 -18.14
C LEU A 600 1.18 31.63 -18.80
N PHE A 601 0.10 31.03 -19.25
CA PHE A 601 -0.98 31.73 -19.93
C PHE A 601 -2.28 30.92 -19.81
N TRP A 602 -3.42 31.57 -19.88
CA TRP A 602 -4.75 30.99 -19.86
C TRP A 602 -4.89 29.91 -18.75
N LYS A 603 -4.93 28.62 -19.11
CA LYS A 603 -5.06 27.47 -18.21
C LYS A 603 -3.84 26.55 -18.23
N VAL A 604 -2.71 27.03 -18.73
CA VAL A 604 -1.48 26.23 -18.84
C VAL A 604 -0.49 26.64 -17.76
N ASP A 605 -0.09 25.69 -16.97
CA ASP A 605 1.00 25.82 -16.00
C ASP A 605 2.26 25.11 -16.52
N LEU A 606 3.41 25.75 -16.38
CA LEU A 606 4.72 25.07 -16.45
C LEU A 606 5.05 24.56 -15.06
N PHE A 607 5.53 23.33 -14.96
CA PHE A 607 6.05 22.83 -13.71
C PHE A 607 7.37 22.08 -13.91
N ALA A 608 8.19 22.06 -12.85
CA ALA A 608 9.42 21.29 -12.78
C ALA A 608 9.50 20.60 -11.40
N ALA A 609 10.16 19.44 -11.38
CA ALA A 609 10.41 18.73 -10.14
C ALA A 609 11.77 18.03 -10.19
N VAL A 610 12.47 18.01 -9.05
CA VAL A 610 13.73 17.30 -8.87
C VAL A 610 13.61 16.48 -7.60
N GLU A 611 13.79 15.17 -7.70
CA GLU A 611 13.92 14.27 -6.55
C GLU A 611 15.39 13.97 -6.32
N ASN A 612 15.80 13.84 -5.05
CA ASN A 612 17.19 13.66 -4.64
C ASN A 612 18.12 14.74 -5.23
N LEU A 613 17.82 16.00 -4.97
CA LEU A 613 18.49 17.19 -5.53
C LEU A 613 20.03 17.15 -5.42
N PHE A 614 20.56 16.56 -4.35
CA PHE A 614 22.01 16.49 -4.09
C PHE A 614 22.65 15.19 -4.57
N ASP A 615 21.94 14.39 -5.36
CA ASP A 615 22.36 13.07 -5.89
C ASP A 615 22.97 12.17 -4.79
N ARG A 616 22.33 12.16 -3.63
CA ARG A 616 22.79 11.36 -2.49
C ARG A 616 22.67 9.88 -2.80
N GLU A 617 23.78 9.16 -2.88
CA GLU A 617 23.78 7.71 -2.94
C GLU A 617 23.45 7.12 -1.56
N TYR A 618 22.50 6.19 -1.50
CA TYR A 618 22.08 5.49 -0.30
C TYR A 618 21.57 4.09 -0.61
N LEU A 619 21.68 3.19 0.37
CA LEU A 619 21.21 1.81 0.24
C LEU A 619 19.69 1.73 0.48
N ALA A 620 18.98 1.15 -0.49
CA ALA A 620 17.57 0.79 -0.41
C ALA A 620 17.36 -0.69 -0.03
N GLY A 621 18.39 -1.54 -0.13
CA GLY A 621 18.34 -2.95 0.23
C GLY A 621 19.72 -3.61 0.18
N ARG A 622 19.84 -4.80 0.84
CA ARG A 622 21.05 -5.65 0.88
C ARG A 622 20.72 -7.14 0.71
N ALA A 623 19.71 -7.43 -0.09
CA ALA A 623 19.26 -8.81 -0.34
C ALA A 623 20.12 -9.48 -1.42
N GLY A 624 21.27 -10.01 -1.04
CA GLY A 624 22.24 -10.65 -1.94
C GLY A 624 23.22 -9.69 -2.61
N VAL A 625 22.76 -8.48 -2.96
CA VAL A 625 23.57 -7.36 -3.44
C VAL A 625 23.10 -6.07 -2.78
N ASP A 626 23.98 -5.07 -2.74
CA ASP A 626 23.63 -3.73 -2.30
C ASP A 626 22.80 -3.05 -3.38
N THR A 627 21.57 -2.68 -3.01
CA THR A 627 20.59 -2.04 -3.92
C THR A 627 20.53 -0.56 -3.59
N LEU A 628 20.67 0.29 -4.61
CA LEU A 628 20.66 1.75 -4.49
C LEU A 628 19.26 2.32 -4.51
N GLY A 629 19.07 3.42 -3.78
CA GLY A 629 17.93 4.33 -3.95
C GLY A 629 18.00 5.10 -5.27
N PRO A 630 16.93 5.87 -5.63
CA PRO A 630 16.93 6.69 -6.84
C PRO A 630 18.07 7.72 -6.84
N PRO A 631 18.78 7.88 -7.96
CA PRO A 631 19.70 8.99 -8.17
C PRO A 631 18.90 10.31 -8.32
N LEU A 632 19.58 11.42 -8.60
CA LEU A 632 18.91 12.66 -8.99
C LEU A 632 18.01 12.41 -10.19
N THR A 633 16.70 12.65 -10.01
CA THR A 633 15.73 12.62 -11.09
C THR A 633 15.10 14.00 -11.26
N ALA A 634 15.25 14.56 -12.47
CA ALA A 634 14.72 15.89 -12.82
C ALA A 634 13.72 15.76 -13.95
N ARG A 635 12.62 16.53 -13.87
CA ARG A 635 11.58 16.54 -14.88
C ARG A 635 10.95 17.93 -15.03
N VAL A 636 10.47 18.22 -16.21
CA VAL A 636 9.71 19.41 -16.55
C VAL A 636 8.45 19.01 -17.30
N GLY A 637 7.39 19.75 -17.13
CA GLY A 637 6.13 19.42 -17.79
C GLY A 637 5.20 20.62 -17.93
N LEU A 638 4.21 20.43 -18.79
CA LEU A 638 3.10 21.35 -19.00
C LEU A 638 1.84 20.70 -18.43
N ARG A 639 1.07 21.48 -17.69
CA ARG A 639 -0.23 21.09 -17.16
C ARG A 639 -1.31 21.98 -17.74
N LEU A 640 -2.24 21.37 -18.46
CA LEU A 640 -3.51 21.99 -18.83
C LEU A 640 -4.50 21.82 -17.69
N ARG A 641 -5.00 22.93 -17.14
CA ARG A 641 -6.06 22.89 -16.10
C ARG A 641 -7.43 22.94 -16.75
N GLY A 642 -8.32 22.05 -16.33
CA GLY A 642 -9.70 22.04 -16.79
C GLY A 642 -10.45 23.35 -16.51
N ALA A 643 -11.53 23.56 -17.23
CA ALA A 643 -12.51 24.57 -16.83
C ALA A 643 -13.24 24.10 -15.57
N PRO A 644 -13.59 25.00 -14.64
CA PRO A 644 -14.56 24.69 -13.60
C PRO A 644 -15.94 24.50 -14.22
#